data_adb1d510e83de40778c460ab9c1fbb76
#
_entry.id   adb1d510e83de40778c460ab9c1fbb76
#
_cell.length_a   1.000
_cell.length_b   1.000
_cell.length_c   1.000
_cell.angle_alpha   90.00
_cell.angle_beta   90.00
_cell.angle_gamma   90.00
#
_symmetry.space_group_name_H-M   'P 1'
#
loop_
_entity.id
_entity.type
_entity.pdbx_description
1 polymer ?
#
loop_
_entity_poly.entity_id
_entity_poly.type
_entity_poly.pdbx_seq_one_letter_code
_entity_poly.pdbx_strand_id
1 'polypeptide(L)'
;MDHKFSNGLDQVFKHSKNEARRLQSEFLNTEHFLLGIIKSESSAKEILNNLGVDLTQIKRKIETLAVTSLNPFAVESEKISFTKMADQAIKRSELECRQYQSSEINTVHLLLGILYKSEDPTTNILSSYDIDYESVTKSYQTMLKNSGQNPKMSAYDDDEEREEFGQMRKPTGNLGTGKSKTPTLDNFGRDLTSLARDGKLDPVIGREKEIERVSQILSRRKKNNPLLIGEPGVGKSAIAEGLALRIQQKKVSRVLFGKRVITLDLASLVAGTKYRGQFEERMKAIMTELEKSRDVILFIDELHTIVGAGSSTGSLDASNMFKPALARGEIQCIGATTLDEYRQYIEKDGALERRFQKVMVEPTSVEETVQILNQIKDKYEDHHNVTYTDEAILACVNLTARYITDRFLPDKAIDAMDEAGSRVYIKTMKVPSEIIEYEKNIEEVKEAKQKAVKAQDYLEARKLKDEEERLQIELNLAQEIWDKDIKEKKEEVSEESVAEVVSMMSGIPVTKVGKNELDKLAKMDAMLNGKVIGQEEAVKKVVKAIQRNRAGLKDPNRPIGTFIFLGTTGVGKTELAKVMARELFDSDDALIRIDMSEYMEKFAISRLVGAPPGYVGYEEGGQLTEAVRRKPYAVVLLDEIEKAHPDVFNILLQILDEGFVTDSLGRKIDFRNTIIILTSNIGTRDLKDFGDGVGFGTTAKKTNTDARARSTIENALKKAFAPEFLNRIDDIVIFNNLEKDSIAKIIDLELAKLYSRLEKLNFKVEMTDDAKEFIAEKGWDKDFGARPLKRAIQKYIEDLLAEMLVNKQLVEGETVVLKLNEAKDGLEGTTSKEKLKAK
;
A
#
# COMPACT_ATOMS: atom_id res chain seq x y z
N MET A 1 -3.48 -19.15 -39.17
CA MET A 1 -4.24 -19.83 -40.27
C MET A 1 -5.66 -19.89 -39.80
N ASP A 2 -6.57 -19.17 -40.46
CA ASP A 2 -7.99 -19.17 -40.08
C ASP A 2 -8.60 -20.55 -40.45
N HIS A 3 -8.91 -21.34 -39.46
CA HIS A 3 -9.66 -22.59 -39.64
C HIS A 3 -11.09 -22.26 -40.10
N LYS A 4 -11.54 -22.86 -41.21
CA LYS A 4 -12.91 -22.72 -41.70
C LYS A 4 -13.87 -23.50 -40.80
N PHE A 5 -15.08 -22.97 -40.63
CA PHE A 5 -16.18 -23.70 -39.98
C PHE A 5 -16.70 -24.81 -40.92
N SER A 6 -17.01 -25.96 -40.35
CA SER A 6 -17.66 -27.04 -41.10
C SER A 6 -19.12 -26.70 -41.42
N ASN A 7 -19.64 -27.23 -42.52
CA ASN A 7 -21.06 -27.03 -42.89
C ASN A 7 -22.05 -27.42 -41.78
N GLY A 8 -21.72 -28.44 -40.99
CA GLY A 8 -22.50 -28.84 -39.81
C GLY A 8 -22.53 -27.79 -38.72
N LEU A 9 -21.40 -27.08 -38.48
CA LEU A 9 -21.29 -26.03 -37.48
C LEU A 9 -22.05 -24.78 -37.93
N ASP A 10 -22.01 -24.44 -39.21
CA ASP A 10 -22.78 -23.34 -39.75
C ASP A 10 -24.31 -23.54 -39.61
N GLN A 11 -24.77 -24.79 -39.75
CA GLN A 11 -26.17 -25.14 -39.47
C GLN A 11 -26.51 -25.00 -37.98
N VAL A 12 -25.61 -25.42 -37.09
CA VAL A 12 -25.78 -25.24 -35.62
C VAL A 12 -25.91 -23.75 -35.30
N PHE A 13 -25.07 -22.88 -35.87
CA PHE A 13 -25.18 -21.43 -35.62
C PHE A 13 -26.50 -20.83 -36.16
N LYS A 14 -26.98 -21.29 -37.30
CA LYS A 14 -28.28 -20.87 -37.82
C LYS A 14 -29.41 -21.31 -36.86
N HIS A 15 -29.41 -22.55 -36.41
CA HIS A 15 -30.39 -23.06 -35.45
C HIS A 15 -30.30 -22.37 -34.12
N SER A 16 -29.09 -22.10 -33.59
CA SER A 16 -28.88 -21.33 -32.36
C SER A 16 -29.44 -19.93 -32.41
N LYS A 17 -29.25 -19.21 -33.53
CA LYS A 17 -29.88 -17.88 -33.74
C LYS A 17 -31.41 -17.96 -33.79
N ASN A 18 -31.97 -18.98 -34.41
CA ASN A 18 -33.42 -19.19 -34.45
C ASN A 18 -33.98 -19.52 -33.05
N GLU A 19 -33.26 -20.32 -32.25
CA GLU A 19 -33.68 -20.58 -30.89
C GLU A 19 -33.57 -19.33 -29.97
N ALA A 20 -32.53 -18.53 -30.12
CA ALA A 20 -32.40 -17.26 -29.40
C ALA A 20 -33.54 -16.32 -29.69
N ARG A 21 -33.97 -16.22 -31.00
CA ARG A 21 -35.17 -15.45 -31.40
C ARG A 21 -36.43 -16.02 -30.82
N ARG A 22 -36.60 -17.37 -30.84
CA ARG A 22 -37.79 -18.04 -30.27
C ARG A 22 -37.92 -17.81 -28.77
N LEU A 23 -36.78 -17.74 -28.07
CA LEU A 23 -36.70 -17.52 -26.63
C LEU A 23 -36.60 -16.05 -26.24
N GLN A 24 -36.73 -15.13 -27.20
CA GLN A 24 -36.66 -13.69 -27.02
C GLN A 24 -35.42 -13.20 -26.27
N SER A 25 -34.28 -13.85 -26.52
CA SER A 25 -32.98 -13.51 -25.92
C SER A 25 -32.31 -12.40 -26.74
N GLU A 26 -31.79 -11.39 -26.07
CA GLU A 26 -31.03 -10.27 -26.64
C GLU A 26 -29.62 -10.70 -27.11
N PHE A 27 -29.05 -11.72 -26.48
CA PHE A 27 -27.71 -12.22 -26.75
C PHE A 27 -27.71 -13.70 -27.06
N LEU A 28 -26.71 -14.17 -27.82
CA LEU A 28 -26.49 -15.57 -28.10
C LEU A 28 -25.55 -16.16 -27.01
N ASN A 29 -26.11 -17.08 -26.21
CA ASN A 29 -25.42 -17.78 -25.11
C ASN A 29 -25.07 -19.22 -25.48
N THR A 30 -24.31 -19.89 -24.61
CA THR A 30 -23.96 -21.32 -24.70
C THR A 30 -25.17 -22.24 -24.69
N GLU A 31 -26.26 -21.86 -23.99
CA GLU A 31 -27.54 -22.56 -23.99
C GLU A 31 -28.12 -22.66 -25.40
N HIS A 32 -28.04 -21.55 -26.15
CA HIS A 32 -28.53 -21.51 -27.53
C HIS A 32 -27.71 -22.38 -28.48
N PHE A 33 -26.37 -22.44 -28.24
CA PHE A 33 -25.49 -23.37 -28.99
C PHE A 33 -25.86 -24.83 -28.73
N LEU A 34 -26.12 -25.21 -27.48
CA LEU A 34 -26.52 -26.57 -27.17
C LEU A 34 -27.88 -26.92 -27.76
N LEU A 35 -28.87 -25.98 -27.72
CA LEU A 35 -30.15 -26.17 -28.44
C LEU A 35 -29.96 -26.31 -29.95
N GLY A 36 -29.02 -25.56 -30.52
CA GLY A 36 -28.66 -25.67 -31.94
C GLY A 36 -28.06 -27.05 -32.29
N ILE A 37 -27.20 -27.58 -31.42
CA ILE A 37 -26.61 -28.93 -31.57
C ILE A 37 -27.69 -29.99 -31.49
N ILE A 38 -28.61 -29.90 -30.55
CA ILE A 38 -29.70 -30.89 -30.38
C ILE A 38 -30.64 -30.89 -31.61
N LYS A 39 -30.87 -29.71 -32.21
CA LYS A 39 -31.76 -29.58 -33.41
C LYS A 39 -31.10 -29.97 -34.71
N SER A 40 -29.76 -29.90 -34.81
CA SER A 40 -29.02 -30.28 -36.00
C SER A 40 -28.74 -31.77 -36.06
N GLU A 41 -28.67 -32.37 -37.25
CA GLU A 41 -28.07 -33.68 -37.44
C GLU A 41 -26.55 -33.50 -37.53
N SER A 42 -25.87 -33.71 -36.40
CA SER A 42 -24.46 -33.40 -36.24
C SER A 42 -23.72 -34.47 -35.46
N SER A 43 -22.41 -34.60 -35.68
CA SER A 43 -21.55 -35.53 -34.94
C SER A 43 -21.61 -35.31 -33.42
N ALA A 44 -21.79 -34.07 -32.95
CA ALA A 44 -21.97 -33.79 -31.52
C ALA A 44 -23.28 -34.39 -30.98
N LYS A 45 -24.40 -34.32 -31.74
CA LYS A 45 -25.66 -34.96 -31.37
C LYS A 45 -25.57 -36.50 -31.33
N GLU A 46 -24.82 -37.07 -32.27
CA GLU A 46 -24.57 -38.54 -32.29
C GLU A 46 -23.80 -38.99 -31.05
N ILE A 47 -22.78 -38.22 -30.61
CA ILE A 47 -22.04 -38.52 -29.39
C ILE A 47 -22.96 -38.40 -28.18
N LEU A 48 -23.81 -37.38 -28.06
CA LEU A 48 -24.77 -37.23 -26.96
C LEU A 48 -25.75 -38.38 -26.91
N ASN A 49 -26.24 -38.86 -28.06
CA ASN A 49 -27.13 -40.05 -28.15
C ASN A 49 -26.39 -41.34 -27.73
N ASN A 50 -25.11 -41.50 -28.14
CA ASN A 50 -24.31 -42.68 -27.77
C ASN A 50 -23.96 -42.73 -26.28
N LEU A 51 -23.95 -41.60 -25.60
CA LEU A 51 -23.84 -41.53 -24.14
C LEU A 51 -25.15 -41.88 -23.40
N GLY A 52 -26.22 -42.21 -24.14
CA GLY A 52 -27.46 -42.78 -23.57
C GLY A 52 -28.39 -41.76 -22.91
N VAL A 53 -28.28 -40.48 -23.25
CA VAL A 53 -29.01 -39.40 -22.59
C VAL A 53 -30.27 -39.01 -23.36
N ASP A 54 -31.36 -38.73 -22.63
CA ASP A 54 -32.61 -38.24 -23.21
C ASP A 54 -32.49 -36.74 -23.53
N LEU A 55 -32.18 -36.43 -24.81
CA LEU A 55 -32.05 -35.07 -25.33
C LEU A 55 -33.30 -34.23 -25.12
N THR A 56 -34.50 -34.84 -24.96
CA THR A 56 -35.76 -34.13 -24.71
C THR A 56 -35.81 -33.53 -23.32
N GLN A 57 -35.26 -34.25 -22.34
CA GLN A 57 -35.16 -33.75 -20.96
C GLN A 57 -34.15 -32.61 -20.83
N ILE A 58 -32.97 -32.76 -21.46
CA ILE A 58 -31.95 -31.71 -21.50
C ILE A 58 -32.51 -30.45 -22.14
N LYS A 59 -33.18 -30.60 -23.30
CA LYS A 59 -33.82 -29.48 -23.98
C LYS A 59 -34.81 -28.73 -23.07
N ARG A 60 -35.70 -29.43 -22.34
CA ARG A 60 -36.65 -28.82 -21.42
C ARG A 60 -35.96 -28.06 -20.28
N LYS A 61 -34.90 -28.61 -19.68
CA LYS A 61 -34.13 -27.92 -18.61
C LYS A 61 -33.46 -26.66 -19.14
N ILE A 62 -32.87 -26.68 -20.34
CA ILE A 62 -32.24 -25.54 -20.96
C ILE A 62 -33.28 -24.47 -21.29
N GLU A 63 -34.43 -24.85 -21.85
CA GLU A 63 -35.51 -23.89 -22.14
C GLU A 63 -36.02 -23.23 -20.86
N THR A 64 -36.09 -23.95 -19.72
CA THR A 64 -36.47 -23.36 -18.41
C THR A 64 -35.45 -22.34 -17.91
N LEU A 65 -34.15 -22.58 -18.10
CA LEU A 65 -33.08 -21.64 -17.79
C LEU A 65 -33.16 -20.38 -18.66
N ALA A 66 -33.35 -20.53 -19.95
CA ALA A 66 -33.41 -19.43 -20.90
C ALA A 66 -34.62 -18.52 -20.66
N VAL A 67 -35.76 -19.05 -20.17
CA VAL A 67 -36.97 -18.27 -19.82
C VAL A 67 -36.77 -17.36 -18.61
N THR A 68 -35.82 -17.67 -17.72
CA THR A 68 -35.53 -16.80 -16.54
C THR A 68 -34.78 -15.50 -16.91
N SER A 69 -34.28 -15.34 -18.15
CA SER A 69 -33.56 -14.17 -18.65
C SER A 69 -34.38 -13.28 -19.59
N LEU A 70 -35.71 -13.37 -19.58
CA LEU A 70 -36.60 -12.60 -20.44
C LEU A 70 -36.56 -11.10 -20.12
N ASN A 71 -36.15 -10.29 -21.10
CA ASN A 71 -36.31 -8.84 -21.09
C ASN A 71 -37.50 -8.47 -22.00
N PRO A 72 -38.63 -7.90 -21.50
CA PRO A 72 -39.85 -7.66 -22.29
C PRO A 72 -39.70 -6.64 -23.41
N PHE A 73 -38.55 -6.02 -23.60
CA PHE A 73 -38.25 -4.94 -24.54
C PHE A 73 -37.21 -5.29 -25.62
N ALA A 74 -36.99 -6.58 -25.91
CA ALA A 74 -36.10 -6.96 -27.00
C ALA A 74 -36.67 -6.57 -28.38
N VAL A 75 -36.10 -5.53 -28.97
CA VAL A 75 -36.39 -5.05 -30.33
C VAL A 75 -35.80 -6.07 -31.32
N GLU A 76 -36.54 -6.29 -32.44
CA GLU A 76 -36.10 -7.06 -33.62
C GLU A 76 -34.82 -6.43 -34.24
N SER A 77 -33.66 -6.82 -33.74
CA SER A 77 -32.40 -6.47 -34.39
C SER A 77 -31.92 -7.63 -35.25
N GLU A 78 -31.55 -7.39 -36.51
CA GLU A 78 -30.99 -8.39 -37.44
C GLU A 78 -29.65 -8.98 -36.99
N LYS A 79 -28.94 -8.37 -36.02
CA LYS A 79 -27.67 -8.84 -35.49
C LYS A 79 -27.77 -9.12 -34.00
N ILE A 80 -27.88 -10.42 -33.64
CA ILE A 80 -27.77 -10.86 -32.26
C ILE A 80 -26.26 -11.01 -31.91
N SER A 81 -25.77 -10.28 -30.89
CA SER A 81 -24.40 -10.31 -30.43
C SER A 81 -24.15 -11.53 -29.54
N PHE A 82 -22.88 -12.02 -29.50
CA PHE A 82 -22.47 -13.10 -28.60
C PHE A 82 -22.25 -12.58 -27.19
N THR A 83 -22.55 -13.41 -26.18
CA THR A 83 -22.10 -13.14 -24.82
C THR A 83 -20.62 -13.50 -24.69
N LYS A 84 -19.98 -12.99 -23.61
CA LYS A 84 -18.58 -13.30 -23.30
C LYS A 84 -18.34 -14.81 -23.18
N MET A 85 -19.28 -15.58 -22.61
CA MET A 85 -19.19 -17.03 -22.48
C MET A 85 -19.32 -17.75 -23.83
N ALA A 86 -20.24 -17.31 -24.69
CA ALA A 86 -20.40 -17.86 -26.04
C ALA A 86 -19.14 -17.60 -26.92
N ASP A 87 -18.55 -16.40 -26.84
CA ASP A 87 -17.32 -16.05 -27.56
C ASP A 87 -16.13 -16.91 -27.07
N GLN A 88 -16.02 -17.16 -25.76
CA GLN A 88 -15.01 -18.04 -25.20
C GLN A 88 -15.19 -19.50 -25.63
N ALA A 89 -16.41 -20.02 -25.68
CA ALA A 89 -16.68 -21.37 -26.19
C ALA A 89 -16.27 -21.53 -27.66
N ILE A 90 -16.50 -20.49 -28.50
CA ILE A 90 -16.05 -20.50 -29.91
C ILE A 90 -14.51 -20.48 -30.00
N LYS A 91 -13.84 -19.61 -29.24
CA LYS A 91 -12.36 -19.56 -29.20
C LYS A 91 -11.77 -20.89 -28.73
N ARG A 92 -12.38 -21.51 -27.72
CA ARG A 92 -11.95 -22.83 -27.25
C ARG A 92 -12.17 -23.93 -28.29
N SER A 93 -13.27 -23.88 -29.06
CA SER A 93 -13.51 -24.84 -30.15
C SER A 93 -12.43 -24.77 -31.24
N GLU A 94 -11.81 -23.61 -31.46
CA GLU A 94 -10.66 -23.47 -32.35
C GLU A 94 -9.41 -24.17 -31.78
N LEU A 95 -9.16 -24.05 -30.50
CA LEU A 95 -8.06 -24.77 -29.82
C LEU A 95 -8.28 -26.30 -29.87
N GLU A 96 -9.51 -26.75 -29.65
CA GLU A 96 -9.85 -28.18 -29.78
C GLU A 96 -9.62 -28.69 -31.20
N CYS A 97 -10.00 -27.88 -32.22
CA CYS A 97 -9.73 -28.21 -33.64
C CYS A 97 -8.22 -28.41 -33.88
N ARG A 98 -7.35 -27.53 -33.32
CA ARG A 98 -5.91 -27.67 -33.42
C ARG A 98 -5.38 -28.90 -32.69
N GLN A 99 -5.91 -29.21 -31.51
CA GLN A 99 -5.52 -30.36 -30.71
C GLN A 99 -5.77 -31.69 -31.42
N TYR A 100 -6.89 -31.79 -32.11
CA TYR A 100 -7.25 -32.96 -32.91
C TYR A 100 -6.70 -32.90 -34.34
N GLN A 101 -5.90 -31.90 -34.71
CA GLN A 101 -5.33 -31.69 -36.06
C GLN A 101 -6.37 -31.75 -37.18
N SER A 102 -7.59 -31.27 -36.90
CA SER A 102 -8.70 -31.23 -37.83
C SER A 102 -8.54 -30.04 -38.80
N SER A 103 -8.91 -30.21 -40.06
CA SER A 103 -8.84 -29.14 -41.10
C SER A 103 -9.94 -28.08 -40.91
N GLU A 104 -11.02 -28.41 -40.21
CA GLU A 104 -12.18 -27.56 -40.01
C GLU A 104 -12.72 -27.70 -38.57
N ILE A 105 -13.24 -26.62 -38.03
CA ILE A 105 -13.91 -26.61 -36.73
C ILE A 105 -15.27 -27.27 -36.89
N ASN A 106 -15.48 -28.42 -36.21
CA ASN A 106 -16.70 -29.19 -36.27
C ASN A 106 -17.58 -29.01 -35.00
N THR A 107 -18.78 -29.59 -35.02
CA THR A 107 -19.77 -29.48 -33.94
C THR A 107 -19.33 -30.10 -32.63
N VAL A 108 -18.43 -31.10 -32.67
CA VAL A 108 -17.87 -31.73 -31.45
C VAL A 108 -16.87 -30.81 -30.78
N HIS A 109 -16.06 -30.09 -31.56
CA HIS A 109 -15.13 -29.09 -31.01
C HIS A 109 -15.92 -27.99 -30.28
N LEU A 110 -17.09 -27.55 -30.79
CA LEU A 110 -17.96 -26.59 -30.10
C LEU A 110 -18.53 -27.17 -28.80
N LEU A 111 -18.97 -28.44 -28.80
CA LEU A 111 -19.47 -29.11 -27.60
C LEU A 111 -18.38 -29.22 -26.52
N LEU A 112 -17.14 -29.57 -26.90
CA LEU A 112 -15.99 -29.60 -26.00
C LEU A 112 -15.67 -28.20 -25.48
N GLY A 113 -15.76 -27.14 -26.32
CA GLY A 113 -15.58 -25.77 -25.92
C GLY A 113 -16.60 -25.27 -24.90
N ILE A 114 -17.86 -25.74 -24.96
CA ILE A 114 -18.91 -25.47 -23.97
C ILE A 114 -18.59 -26.20 -22.64
N LEU A 115 -18.20 -27.47 -22.71
CA LEU A 115 -17.93 -28.28 -21.50
C LEU A 115 -16.65 -27.93 -20.77
N TYR A 116 -15.77 -27.13 -21.38
CA TYR A 116 -14.48 -26.79 -20.78
C TYR A 116 -14.59 -25.96 -19.50
N LYS A 117 -15.59 -25.09 -19.36
CA LYS A 117 -15.81 -24.24 -18.16
C LYS A 117 -16.87 -24.83 -17.24
N SER A 118 -16.47 -25.16 -16.02
CA SER A 118 -17.39 -25.65 -14.95
C SER A 118 -18.33 -24.58 -14.39
N GLU A 119 -18.11 -23.30 -14.68
CA GLU A 119 -18.96 -22.18 -14.21
C GLU A 119 -20.12 -21.87 -15.14
N ASP A 120 -20.15 -22.46 -16.33
CA ASP A 120 -21.23 -22.25 -17.31
C ASP A 120 -22.49 -23.00 -16.86
N PRO A 121 -23.66 -22.33 -16.79
CA PRO A 121 -24.94 -22.97 -16.47
C PRO A 121 -25.28 -24.15 -17.38
N THR A 122 -24.89 -24.09 -18.64
CA THR A 122 -25.07 -25.15 -19.64
C THR A 122 -24.24 -26.38 -19.29
N THR A 123 -22.99 -26.18 -18.88
CA THR A 123 -22.08 -27.23 -18.42
C THR A 123 -22.64 -27.93 -17.17
N ASN A 124 -23.17 -27.16 -16.22
CA ASN A 124 -23.78 -27.70 -15.00
C ASN A 124 -24.99 -28.60 -15.29
N ILE A 125 -25.79 -28.23 -16.31
CA ILE A 125 -26.91 -29.12 -16.73
C ILE A 125 -26.36 -30.42 -17.32
N LEU A 126 -25.40 -30.33 -18.24
CA LEU A 126 -24.82 -31.52 -18.89
C LEU A 126 -24.15 -32.45 -17.86
N SER A 127 -23.41 -31.87 -16.89
CA SER A 127 -22.81 -32.62 -15.77
C SER A 127 -23.84 -33.31 -14.89
N SER A 128 -25.05 -32.76 -14.74
CA SER A 128 -26.14 -33.45 -14.00
C SER A 128 -26.67 -34.72 -14.68
N TYR A 129 -26.27 -34.98 -15.92
CA TYR A 129 -26.55 -36.20 -16.70
C TYR A 129 -25.28 -37.00 -17.00
N ASP A 130 -24.20 -36.81 -16.18
CA ASP A 130 -22.90 -37.48 -16.34
C ASP A 130 -22.23 -37.22 -17.69
N ILE A 131 -22.54 -36.07 -18.31
CA ILE A 131 -21.86 -35.59 -19.51
C ILE A 131 -20.83 -34.57 -19.09
N ASP A 132 -19.59 -34.98 -19.07
CA ASP A 132 -18.43 -34.12 -18.80
C ASP A 132 -17.48 -34.07 -20.00
N TYR A 133 -16.48 -33.22 -19.91
CA TYR A 133 -15.47 -33.03 -20.96
C TYR A 133 -14.74 -34.34 -21.29
N GLU A 134 -14.45 -35.18 -20.29
CA GLU A 134 -13.77 -36.47 -20.50
C GLU A 134 -14.61 -37.51 -21.22
N SER A 135 -15.91 -37.66 -20.87
CA SER A 135 -16.81 -38.61 -21.48
C SER A 135 -17.03 -38.32 -22.97
N VAL A 136 -17.20 -37.01 -23.33
CA VAL A 136 -17.32 -36.57 -24.72
C VAL A 136 -16.00 -36.78 -25.48
N THR A 137 -14.86 -36.48 -24.85
CA THR A 137 -13.53 -36.69 -25.44
C THR A 137 -13.29 -38.18 -25.76
N LYS A 138 -13.59 -39.07 -24.84
CA LYS A 138 -13.46 -40.55 -25.05
C LYS A 138 -14.36 -41.05 -26.18
N SER A 139 -15.61 -40.58 -26.21
CA SER A 139 -16.56 -40.96 -27.27
C SER A 139 -16.11 -40.45 -28.64
N TYR A 140 -15.59 -39.21 -28.70
CA TYR A 140 -15.07 -38.60 -29.93
C TYR A 140 -13.81 -39.35 -30.46
N GLN A 141 -12.91 -39.71 -29.58
CA GLN A 141 -11.73 -40.50 -29.94
C GLN A 141 -12.11 -41.90 -30.48
N THR A 142 -13.14 -42.53 -29.90
CA THR A 142 -13.67 -43.82 -30.39
C THR A 142 -14.29 -43.68 -31.75
N MET A 143 -15.01 -42.59 -32.01
CA MET A 143 -15.62 -42.29 -33.31
C MET A 143 -14.55 -42.04 -34.37
N LEU A 144 -13.48 -41.32 -34.08
CA LEU A 144 -12.34 -41.07 -34.99
C LEU A 144 -11.60 -42.35 -35.33
N LYS A 145 -11.39 -43.24 -34.34
CA LYS A 145 -10.76 -44.57 -34.59
C LYS A 145 -11.59 -45.43 -35.52
N ASN A 146 -12.91 -45.42 -35.39
CA ASN A 146 -13.85 -46.18 -36.21
C ASN A 146 -13.95 -45.65 -37.65
N SER A 147 -13.67 -44.34 -37.85
CA SER A 147 -13.64 -43.72 -39.17
C SER A 147 -12.28 -43.79 -39.88
N GLY A 148 -11.33 -44.56 -39.34
CA GLY A 148 -10.01 -44.81 -39.97
C GLY A 148 -9.02 -43.63 -39.87
N GLN A 149 -9.35 -42.61 -39.13
CA GLN A 149 -8.46 -41.49 -38.79
C GLN A 149 -7.77 -41.78 -37.45
N ASN A 150 -6.46 -42.02 -37.49
CA ASN A 150 -5.67 -42.25 -36.26
C ASN A 150 -5.39 -40.87 -35.61
N PRO A 151 -5.97 -40.54 -34.44
CA PRO A 151 -5.75 -39.28 -33.81
C PRO A 151 -4.33 -39.23 -33.23
N LYS A 152 -3.42 -38.50 -33.87
CA LYS A 152 -2.18 -38.05 -33.25
C LYS A 152 -2.53 -36.87 -32.36
N MET A 153 -2.76 -37.13 -31.10
CA MET A 153 -2.92 -36.10 -30.09
C MET A 153 -1.59 -35.41 -29.83
N SER A 154 -1.43 -34.15 -30.20
CA SER A 154 -0.37 -33.33 -29.69
C SER A 154 -0.79 -32.89 -28.29
N ALA A 155 -0.01 -33.24 -27.27
CA ALA A 155 -0.17 -32.71 -25.93
C ALA A 155 0.11 -31.19 -25.97
N TYR A 156 -0.96 -30.42 -25.99
CA TYR A 156 -0.88 -28.99 -25.65
C TYR A 156 -1.17 -28.88 -24.16
N ASP A 157 -0.13 -28.45 -23.44
CA ASP A 157 -0.27 -28.02 -22.05
C ASP A 157 -1.16 -26.77 -21.96
N ASP A 158 -2.01 -26.72 -20.93
CA ASP A 158 -3.00 -25.71 -20.60
C ASP A 158 -2.40 -24.34 -20.16
N ASP A 159 -1.53 -23.72 -21.00
CA ASP A 159 -0.79 -22.50 -20.63
C ASP A 159 -1.32 -21.18 -21.23
N GLU A 160 -2.44 -21.16 -21.97
CA GLU A 160 -2.91 -19.93 -22.63
C GLU A 160 -3.89 -19.05 -21.83
N GLU A 161 -4.35 -19.43 -20.62
CA GLU A 161 -5.18 -18.54 -19.77
C GLU A 161 -4.39 -17.62 -18.81
N ARG A 162 -3.03 -17.57 -18.92
CA ARG A 162 -2.18 -16.71 -18.08
C ARG A 162 -1.69 -15.42 -18.72
N GLU A 163 -2.14 -15.07 -19.92
CA GLU A 163 -1.58 -13.91 -20.65
C GLU A 163 -2.32 -12.57 -20.46
N GLU A 164 -3.16 -12.40 -19.44
CA GLU A 164 -3.70 -11.08 -19.13
C GLU A 164 -3.15 -10.44 -17.83
N PHE A 165 -2.16 -11.08 -17.18
CA PHE A 165 -1.39 -10.44 -16.11
C PHE A 165 0.09 -10.83 -16.21
N GLY A 166 0.89 -9.91 -16.76
CA GLY A 166 2.36 -9.92 -16.67
C GLY A 166 3.08 -10.61 -17.80
N GLN A 167 3.45 -9.86 -18.82
CA GLN A 167 4.47 -10.27 -19.80
C GLN A 167 5.80 -10.54 -19.07
N MET A 168 6.11 -11.82 -18.84
CA MET A 168 7.48 -12.25 -18.67
C MET A 168 7.83 -13.21 -19.81
N ARG A 169 8.69 -12.74 -20.70
CA ARG A 169 9.24 -13.46 -21.85
C ARG A 169 9.75 -14.83 -21.45
N LYS A 170 9.28 -15.89 -22.12
CA LYS A 170 9.96 -17.20 -22.11
C LYS A 170 11.34 -17.04 -22.74
N PRO A 171 12.42 -17.51 -22.10
CA PRO A 171 13.71 -17.60 -22.79
C PRO A 171 13.70 -18.81 -23.72
N THR A 172 13.81 -18.55 -25.00
CA THR A 172 14.24 -19.55 -26.01
C THR A 172 15.70 -19.89 -25.75
N GLY A 173 15.93 -20.96 -25.02
CA GLY A 173 17.25 -21.54 -24.78
C GLY A 173 17.29 -22.98 -25.28
N ASN A 174 18.09 -23.20 -26.26
CA ASN A 174 18.37 -24.40 -27.05
C ASN A 174 18.71 -25.62 -26.19
N LEU A 175 18.05 -26.72 -26.47
CA LEU A 175 18.32 -28.14 -26.25
C LEU A 175 19.71 -28.55 -25.70
N GLY A 176 19.64 -29.09 -24.45
CA GLY A 176 20.50 -30.19 -24.05
C GLY A 176 19.61 -31.40 -23.73
N THR A 177 19.66 -32.42 -24.52
CA THR A 177 18.93 -33.68 -24.36
C THR A 177 19.43 -34.46 -23.14
N GLY A 178 18.89 -34.12 -21.95
CA GLY A 178 19.00 -34.90 -20.72
C GLY A 178 17.66 -34.88 -20.02
N LYS A 179 16.95 -36.03 -19.94
CA LYS A 179 15.76 -36.15 -19.09
C LYS A 179 16.13 -35.69 -17.69
N SER A 180 15.50 -34.61 -17.23
CA SER A 180 15.67 -34.13 -15.84
C SER A 180 15.41 -35.27 -14.84
N LYS A 181 16.26 -35.40 -13.81
CA LYS A 181 16.08 -36.39 -12.75
C LYS A 181 14.95 -36.03 -11.80
N THR A 182 14.47 -34.77 -11.87
CA THR A 182 13.51 -34.17 -10.95
C THR A 182 12.41 -33.39 -11.69
N PRO A 183 11.62 -34.04 -12.58
CA PRO A 183 10.63 -33.34 -13.42
C PRO A 183 9.53 -32.65 -12.62
N THR A 184 9.04 -33.28 -11.55
CA THR A 184 7.99 -32.68 -10.70
C THR A 184 8.51 -31.46 -9.93
N LEU A 185 9.72 -31.57 -9.39
CA LEU A 185 10.35 -30.46 -8.67
C LEU A 185 10.66 -29.28 -9.59
N ASP A 186 11.09 -29.55 -10.83
CA ASP A 186 11.39 -28.49 -11.80
C ASP A 186 10.13 -27.73 -12.28
N ASN A 187 8.94 -28.34 -12.18
CA ASN A 187 7.65 -27.68 -12.46
C ASN A 187 7.18 -26.73 -11.35
N PHE A 188 7.50 -27.03 -10.08
CA PHE A 188 7.08 -26.27 -8.91
C PHE A 188 8.22 -25.55 -8.21
N GLY A 189 9.44 -25.58 -8.79
CA GLY A 189 10.63 -24.98 -8.22
C GLY A 189 11.44 -24.21 -9.24
N ARG A 190 12.18 -23.21 -8.74
CA ARG A 190 13.12 -22.40 -9.52
C ARG A 190 14.54 -22.83 -9.22
N ASP A 191 15.29 -23.33 -10.22
CA ASP A 191 16.70 -23.73 -10.07
C ASP A 191 17.64 -22.53 -10.05
N LEU A 192 18.05 -22.09 -8.84
CA LEU A 192 18.96 -20.97 -8.64
C LEU A 192 20.35 -21.24 -9.25
N THR A 193 20.81 -22.50 -9.23
CA THR A 193 22.13 -22.86 -9.78
C THR A 193 22.15 -22.75 -11.31
N SER A 194 21.03 -23.05 -11.97
CA SER A 194 20.87 -22.85 -13.41
C SER A 194 20.87 -21.36 -13.75
N LEU A 195 20.12 -20.54 -12.99
CA LEU A 195 20.08 -19.09 -13.14
C LEU A 195 21.44 -18.43 -12.89
N ALA A 196 22.20 -18.95 -11.90
CA ALA A 196 23.58 -18.52 -11.67
C ALA A 196 24.50 -18.79 -12.89
N ARG A 197 24.30 -19.95 -13.55
CA ARG A 197 25.04 -20.31 -14.76
C ARG A 197 24.71 -19.40 -15.93
N ASP A 198 23.45 -19.04 -16.06
CA ASP A 198 22.94 -18.16 -17.12
C ASP A 198 23.24 -16.66 -16.84
N GLY A 199 23.87 -16.32 -15.70
CA GLY A 199 24.20 -14.93 -15.32
C GLY A 199 22.98 -14.08 -14.97
N LYS A 200 21.84 -14.70 -14.59
CA LYS A 200 20.58 -14.02 -14.30
C LYS A 200 20.39 -13.66 -12.83
N LEU A 201 21.30 -14.12 -11.95
CA LEU A 201 21.28 -13.75 -10.54
C LEU A 201 22.10 -12.49 -10.28
N ASP A 202 21.69 -11.73 -9.27
CA ASP A 202 22.41 -10.57 -8.79
C ASP A 202 23.62 -10.97 -7.96
N PRO A 203 24.73 -10.22 -8.01
CA PRO A 203 25.87 -10.42 -7.13
C PRO A 203 25.45 -10.15 -5.69
N VAL A 204 25.86 -11.03 -4.76
CA VAL A 204 25.54 -10.93 -3.34
C VAL A 204 26.74 -10.41 -2.56
N ILE A 205 26.55 -9.29 -1.86
CA ILE A 205 27.56 -8.57 -1.09
C ILE A 205 27.18 -8.54 0.38
N GLY A 206 28.21 -8.46 1.24
CA GLY A 206 28.03 -8.29 2.69
C GLY A 206 27.48 -9.52 3.40
N ARG A 207 27.33 -10.67 2.69
CA ARG A 207 26.76 -11.92 3.24
C ARG A 207 27.75 -13.09 3.25
N GLU A 208 29.04 -12.77 3.15
CA GLU A 208 30.11 -13.78 3.09
C GLU A 208 30.10 -14.72 4.30
N LYS A 209 29.93 -14.17 5.51
CA LYS A 209 29.92 -14.90 6.77
C LYS A 209 28.72 -15.85 6.87
N GLU A 210 27.55 -15.37 6.51
CA GLU A 210 26.32 -16.16 6.52
C GLU A 210 26.37 -17.28 5.48
N ILE A 211 26.80 -16.99 4.23
CA ILE A 211 26.97 -18.00 3.17
C ILE A 211 28.00 -19.05 3.59
N GLU A 212 29.12 -18.64 4.18
CA GLU A 212 30.13 -19.58 4.70
C GLU A 212 29.54 -20.45 5.81
N ARG A 213 28.79 -19.85 6.74
CA ARG A 213 28.10 -20.56 7.80
C ARG A 213 27.08 -21.56 7.29
N VAL A 214 26.26 -21.19 6.31
CA VAL A 214 25.32 -22.07 5.61
C VAL A 214 26.06 -23.23 4.96
N SER A 215 27.16 -22.95 4.26
CA SER A 215 28.01 -23.98 3.61
C SER A 215 28.61 -24.97 4.62
N GLN A 216 29.07 -24.47 5.78
CA GLN A 216 29.57 -25.31 6.88
C GLN A 216 28.46 -26.22 7.43
N ILE A 217 27.24 -25.69 7.64
CA ILE A 217 26.12 -26.45 8.17
C ILE A 217 25.71 -27.54 7.18
N LEU A 218 25.56 -27.20 5.90
CA LEU A 218 25.20 -28.16 4.84
C LEU A 218 26.24 -29.29 4.68
N SER A 219 27.49 -29.05 5.05
CA SER A 219 28.60 -30.05 5.00
C SER A 219 28.62 -30.97 6.23
N ARG A 220 27.74 -30.78 7.22
CA ARG A 220 27.71 -31.61 8.45
C ARG A 220 27.01 -32.94 8.19
N ARG A 221 27.36 -33.95 8.98
CA ARG A 221 26.73 -35.28 8.92
C ARG A 221 25.32 -35.32 9.54
N LYS A 222 25.07 -34.49 10.58
CA LYS A 222 23.78 -34.35 11.28
C LYS A 222 23.50 -32.90 11.51
N LYS A 223 22.23 -32.50 11.62
CA LYS A 223 21.78 -31.09 11.71
C LYS A 223 22.34 -30.28 10.55
N ASN A 224 22.22 -30.82 9.35
CA ASN A 224 22.77 -30.25 8.11
C ASN A 224 21.77 -29.36 7.36
N ASN A 225 20.71 -28.91 8.03
CA ASN A 225 19.71 -27.99 7.48
C ASN A 225 19.87 -26.63 8.15
N PRO A 226 20.39 -25.59 7.48
CA PRO A 226 20.41 -24.23 8.00
C PRO A 226 19.02 -23.61 7.98
N LEU A 227 18.73 -22.81 9.01
CA LEU A 227 17.53 -21.98 9.09
C LEU A 227 17.97 -20.51 9.22
N LEU A 228 17.67 -19.72 8.19
CA LEU A 228 17.93 -18.30 8.15
C LEU A 228 16.83 -17.59 8.92
N ILE A 229 17.19 -16.87 9.98
CA ILE A 229 16.26 -16.14 10.84
C ILE A 229 16.66 -14.67 10.80
N GLY A 230 15.71 -13.81 10.43
CA GLY A 230 15.91 -12.37 10.36
C GLY A 230 14.65 -11.65 9.95
N GLU A 231 14.64 -10.34 10.10
CA GLU A 231 13.51 -9.48 9.75
C GLU A 231 13.18 -9.55 8.24
N PRO A 232 11.95 -9.18 7.83
CA PRO A 232 11.62 -9.05 6.42
C PRO A 232 12.54 -8.06 5.70
N GLY A 233 12.93 -8.35 4.45
CA GLY A 233 13.75 -7.43 3.66
C GLY A 233 15.26 -7.38 3.99
N VAL A 234 15.75 -8.19 4.94
CA VAL A 234 17.20 -8.23 5.25
C VAL A 234 18.04 -9.03 4.25
N GLY A 235 17.43 -9.64 3.22
CA GLY A 235 18.15 -10.39 2.19
C GLY A 235 18.38 -11.87 2.51
N LYS A 236 17.45 -12.54 3.21
CA LYS A 236 17.52 -14.00 3.49
C LYS A 236 17.60 -14.83 2.20
N SER A 237 16.77 -14.51 1.20
CA SER A 237 16.71 -15.20 -0.10
C SER A 237 18.01 -14.97 -0.90
N ALA A 238 18.62 -13.78 -0.80
CA ALA A 238 19.90 -13.46 -1.43
C ALA A 238 21.05 -14.37 -0.91
N ILE A 239 21.00 -14.85 0.32
CA ILE A 239 22.00 -15.80 0.84
C ILE A 239 21.94 -17.15 0.09
N ALA A 240 20.74 -17.63 -0.25
CA ALA A 240 20.56 -18.84 -1.04
C ALA A 240 21.03 -18.63 -2.49
N GLU A 241 20.76 -17.48 -3.08
CA GLU A 241 21.26 -17.09 -4.40
C GLU A 241 22.81 -16.97 -4.40
N GLY A 242 23.37 -16.32 -3.39
CA GLY A 242 24.82 -16.22 -3.20
C GLY A 242 25.50 -17.58 -3.01
N LEU A 243 24.85 -18.52 -2.33
CA LEU A 243 25.34 -19.91 -2.26
C LEU A 243 25.33 -20.58 -3.65
N ALA A 244 24.27 -20.42 -4.43
CA ALA A 244 24.17 -20.95 -5.79
C ALA A 244 25.27 -20.39 -6.71
N LEU A 245 25.53 -19.05 -6.62
CA LEU A 245 26.64 -18.41 -7.34
C LEU A 245 28.00 -18.98 -6.92
N ARG A 246 28.25 -19.15 -5.61
CA ARG A 246 29.52 -19.73 -5.11
C ARG A 246 29.69 -21.21 -5.50
N ILE A 247 28.61 -22.00 -5.55
CA ILE A 247 28.63 -23.38 -6.05
C ILE A 247 29.07 -23.41 -7.52
N GLN A 248 28.49 -22.55 -8.33
CA GLN A 248 28.82 -22.45 -9.76
C GLN A 248 30.28 -21.98 -9.97
N GLN A 249 30.76 -21.03 -9.16
CA GLN A 249 32.15 -20.55 -9.19
C GLN A 249 33.14 -21.51 -8.53
N LYS A 250 32.69 -22.65 -7.96
CA LYS A 250 33.49 -23.61 -7.20
C LYS A 250 34.19 -23.00 -5.96
N LYS A 251 33.63 -21.91 -5.41
CA LYS A 251 34.15 -21.24 -4.21
C LYS A 251 33.46 -21.72 -2.91
N VAL A 252 33.19 -23.01 -2.82
CA VAL A 252 32.55 -23.69 -1.70
C VAL A 252 33.31 -24.96 -1.34
N SER A 253 32.94 -25.63 -0.23
CA SER A 253 33.48 -26.94 0.14
C SER A 253 33.26 -27.96 -0.97
N ARG A 254 34.21 -28.87 -1.19
CA ARG A 254 34.11 -29.96 -2.19
C ARG A 254 32.83 -30.80 -2.07
N VAL A 255 32.27 -30.91 -0.88
CA VAL A 255 31.03 -31.65 -0.61
C VAL A 255 29.82 -31.03 -1.30
N LEU A 256 29.89 -29.72 -1.61
CA LEU A 256 28.81 -28.96 -2.26
C LEU A 256 29.02 -28.81 -3.78
N PHE A 257 30.13 -29.33 -4.33
CA PHE A 257 30.38 -29.27 -5.76
C PHE A 257 29.33 -30.07 -6.55
N GLY A 258 28.77 -29.43 -7.60
CA GLY A 258 27.78 -30.06 -8.48
C GLY A 258 26.39 -30.20 -7.83
N LYS A 259 26.16 -29.67 -6.62
CA LYS A 259 24.81 -29.61 -6.05
C LYS A 259 23.98 -28.51 -6.71
N ARG A 260 22.66 -28.75 -6.80
CA ARG A 260 21.66 -27.83 -7.31
C ARG A 260 20.92 -27.21 -6.12
N VAL A 261 20.75 -25.90 -6.12
CA VAL A 261 19.90 -25.19 -5.16
C VAL A 261 18.60 -24.85 -5.87
N ILE A 262 17.48 -25.38 -5.36
CA ILE A 262 16.16 -25.21 -5.97
C ILE A 262 15.25 -24.54 -4.93
N THR A 263 14.66 -23.40 -5.27
CA THR A 263 13.64 -22.73 -4.46
C THR A 263 12.30 -23.41 -4.70
N LEU A 264 11.61 -23.82 -3.65
CA LEU A 264 10.28 -24.40 -3.73
C LEU A 264 9.23 -23.29 -3.57
N ASP A 265 8.33 -23.19 -4.55
CA ASP A 265 7.16 -22.31 -4.48
C ASP A 265 5.96 -23.08 -3.90
N LEU A 266 5.67 -22.83 -2.62
CA LEU A 266 4.56 -23.47 -1.93
C LEU A 266 3.20 -22.97 -2.42
N ALA A 267 3.11 -21.71 -2.87
CA ALA A 267 1.88 -21.15 -3.38
C ALA A 267 1.47 -21.84 -4.69
N SER A 268 2.43 -22.08 -5.58
CA SER A 268 2.20 -22.84 -6.84
C SER A 268 1.80 -24.29 -6.59
N LEU A 269 2.26 -24.91 -5.50
CA LEU A 269 1.85 -26.27 -5.13
C LEU A 269 0.39 -26.36 -4.70
N VAL A 270 -0.10 -25.34 -4.01
CA VAL A 270 -1.50 -25.25 -3.55
C VAL A 270 -2.42 -24.77 -4.67
N ALA A 271 -1.92 -23.93 -5.57
CA ALA A 271 -2.72 -23.38 -6.66
C ALA A 271 -3.30 -24.49 -7.55
N GLY A 272 -4.61 -24.40 -7.84
CA GLY A 272 -5.33 -25.36 -8.67
C GLY A 272 -5.67 -26.71 -7.99
N THR A 273 -5.35 -26.89 -6.71
CA THR A 273 -5.79 -28.08 -5.96
C THR A 273 -7.18 -27.83 -5.36
N LYS A 274 -8.22 -28.53 -5.87
CA LYS A 274 -9.58 -28.46 -5.30
C LYS A 274 -9.75 -29.33 -4.04
N TYR A 275 -8.89 -30.33 -3.85
CA TYR A 275 -8.97 -31.30 -2.76
C TYR A 275 -7.60 -31.47 -2.09
N ARG A 276 -7.60 -31.63 -0.77
CA ARG A 276 -6.41 -31.88 0.07
C ARG A 276 -5.52 -33.02 -0.48
N GLY A 277 -6.12 -34.08 -1.01
CA GLY A 277 -5.37 -35.21 -1.56
C GLY A 277 -4.47 -34.91 -2.75
N GLN A 278 -4.83 -33.92 -3.58
CA GLN A 278 -4.02 -33.53 -4.74
C GLN A 278 -2.73 -32.82 -4.30
N PHE A 279 -2.79 -31.95 -3.30
CA PHE A 279 -1.61 -31.33 -2.71
C PHE A 279 -0.70 -32.37 -2.06
N GLU A 280 -1.26 -33.30 -1.28
CA GLU A 280 -0.51 -34.38 -0.63
C GLU A 280 0.18 -35.27 -1.68
N GLU A 281 -0.46 -35.55 -2.80
CA GLU A 281 0.10 -36.34 -3.91
C GLU A 281 1.27 -35.60 -4.60
N ARG A 282 1.12 -34.29 -4.91
CA ARG A 282 2.19 -33.47 -5.47
C ARG A 282 3.39 -33.40 -4.53
N MET A 283 3.14 -33.13 -3.25
CA MET A 283 4.17 -33.07 -2.23
C MET A 283 4.91 -34.41 -2.08
N LYS A 284 4.17 -35.53 -2.07
CA LYS A 284 4.75 -36.89 -2.01
C LYS A 284 5.62 -37.18 -3.24
N ALA A 285 5.21 -36.75 -4.44
CA ALA A 285 6.01 -36.90 -5.64
C ALA A 285 7.34 -36.12 -5.53
N ILE A 286 7.30 -34.87 -5.08
CA ILE A 286 8.49 -34.04 -4.84
C ILE A 286 9.40 -34.70 -3.79
N MET A 287 8.85 -35.15 -2.69
CA MET A 287 9.63 -35.83 -1.64
C MET A 287 10.34 -37.10 -2.19
N THR A 288 9.65 -37.90 -3.00
CA THR A 288 10.21 -39.08 -3.61
C THR A 288 11.34 -38.73 -4.61
N GLU A 289 11.23 -37.63 -5.36
CA GLU A 289 12.28 -37.14 -6.23
C GLU A 289 13.50 -36.65 -5.44
N LEU A 290 13.31 -35.93 -4.35
CA LEU A 290 14.36 -35.42 -3.46
C LEU A 290 15.11 -36.56 -2.77
N GLU A 291 14.43 -37.60 -2.30
CA GLU A 291 15.03 -38.80 -1.69
C GLU A 291 15.95 -39.54 -2.69
N LYS A 292 15.55 -39.56 -3.97
CA LYS A 292 16.35 -40.18 -5.05
C LYS A 292 17.51 -39.30 -5.53
N SER A 293 17.38 -37.96 -5.41
CA SER A 293 18.32 -36.98 -5.94
C SER A 293 19.05 -36.26 -4.82
N ARG A 294 20.10 -36.90 -4.27
CA ARG A 294 20.94 -36.36 -3.16
C ARG A 294 21.80 -35.15 -3.57
N ASP A 295 21.80 -34.74 -4.81
CA ASP A 295 22.48 -33.59 -5.38
C ASP A 295 21.66 -32.29 -5.29
N VAL A 296 20.41 -32.36 -4.80
CA VAL A 296 19.52 -31.22 -4.64
C VAL A 296 19.58 -30.69 -3.21
N ILE A 297 19.67 -29.36 -3.07
CA ILE A 297 19.45 -28.59 -1.85
C ILE A 297 18.17 -27.79 -2.06
N LEU A 298 17.17 -28.05 -1.22
CA LEU A 298 15.88 -27.34 -1.30
C LEU A 298 15.99 -26.03 -0.53
N PHE A 299 15.62 -24.91 -1.13
CA PHE A 299 15.42 -23.65 -0.44
C PHE A 299 13.91 -23.40 -0.26
N ILE A 300 13.50 -23.15 0.98
CA ILE A 300 12.10 -22.88 1.33
C ILE A 300 12.05 -21.53 2.00
N ASP A 301 11.53 -20.56 1.29
CA ASP A 301 11.22 -19.28 1.90
C ASP A 301 9.95 -19.39 2.74
N GLU A 302 9.82 -18.58 3.78
CA GLU A 302 8.70 -18.64 4.73
C GLU A 302 8.41 -20.06 5.25
N LEU A 303 9.45 -20.75 5.73
CA LEU A 303 9.34 -22.15 6.21
C LEU A 303 8.20 -22.36 7.21
N HIS A 304 7.79 -21.33 7.95
CA HIS A 304 6.68 -21.36 8.89
C HIS A 304 5.34 -21.69 8.23
N THR A 305 5.17 -21.36 6.94
CA THR A 305 3.94 -21.67 6.19
C THR A 305 3.67 -23.16 6.06
N ILE A 306 4.73 -23.98 6.03
CA ILE A 306 4.63 -25.44 6.04
C ILE A 306 4.11 -25.95 7.39
N VAL A 307 4.47 -25.28 8.49
CA VAL A 307 4.17 -25.70 9.87
C VAL A 307 2.89 -25.08 10.39
N GLY A 308 2.62 -23.82 10.04
CA GLY A 308 1.47 -23.03 10.53
C GLY A 308 0.15 -23.33 9.86
N ALA A 309 0.17 -23.99 8.72
CA ALA A 309 -1.03 -24.35 7.97
C ALA A 309 -1.97 -25.33 8.69
N GLY A 310 -1.68 -25.76 9.92
CA GLY A 310 -2.41 -26.79 10.68
C GLY A 310 -3.36 -26.33 11.80
N SER A 311 -3.45 -25.02 12.12
CA SER A 311 -4.17 -24.57 13.31
C SER A 311 -5.67 -24.27 13.14
N SER A 312 -6.17 -24.15 11.93
CA SER A 312 -7.61 -24.04 11.64
C SER A 312 -8.16 -25.37 11.09
N THR A 313 -9.31 -25.79 11.57
CA THR A 313 -10.02 -27.01 11.15
C THR A 313 -10.10 -27.08 9.61
N GLY A 314 -9.17 -27.82 8.98
CA GLY A 314 -9.13 -28.03 7.52
C GLY A 314 -7.81 -27.65 6.82
N SER A 315 -6.79 -27.16 7.53
CA SER A 315 -5.56 -26.72 6.90
C SER A 315 -4.55 -27.87 6.62
N LEU A 316 -3.74 -27.65 5.60
CA LEU A 316 -2.78 -28.56 5.00
C LEU A 316 -1.56 -28.73 5.93
N ASP A 317 -1.45 -29.84 6.65
CA ASP A 317 -0.28 -30.14 7.50
C ASP A 317 0.85 -30.81 6.69
N ALA A 318 1.53 -29.99 5.85
CA ALA A 318 2.67 -30.43 5.08
C ALA A 318 3.87 -30.80 5.95
N SER A 319 3.95 -30.29 7.19
CA SER A 319 5.07 -30.53 8.08
C SER A 319 5.24 -32.01 8.41
N ASN A 320 4.17 -32.75 8.56
CA ASN A 320 4.20 -34.17 8.84
C ASN A 320 4.82 -35.01 7.73
N MET A 321 4.79 -34.51 6.48
CA MET A 321 5.43 -35.16 5.34
C MET A 321 6.95 -34.88 5.29
N PHE A 322 7.38 -33.66 5.65
CA PHE A 322 8.80 -33.28 5.68
C PHE A 322 9.57 -33.88 6.89
N LYS A 323 8.94 -33.94 8.06
CA LYS A 323 9.55 -34.38 9.31
C LYS A 323 10.29 -35.72 9.20
N PRO A 324 9.73 -36.80 8.60
CA PRO A 324 10.43 -38.08 8.50
C PRO A 324 11.69 -38.02 7.62
N ALA A 325 11.63 -37.38 6.47
CA ALA A 325 12.75 -37.28 5.52
C ALA A 325 13.90 -36.38 6.05
N LEU A 326 13.55 -35.24 6.68
CA LEU A 326 14.53 -34.41 7.41
C LEU A 326 15.14 -35.17 8.60
N ALA A 327 14.34 -36.01 9.27
CA ALA A 327 14.81 -36.82 10.40
C ALA A 327 15.84 -37.86 9.98
N ARG A 328 15.65 -38.52 8.84
CA ARG A 328 16.55 -39.52 8.28
C ARG A 328 17.77 -38.88 7.58
N GLY A 329 17.75 -37.55 7.33
CA GLY A 329 18.81 -36.84 6.60
C GLY A 329 18.84 -37.17 5.11
N GLU A 330 17.71 -37.60 4.55
CA GLU A 330 17.53 -37.96 3.14
C GLU A 330 17.43 -36.72 2.27
N ILE A 331 16.98 -35.60 2.83
CA ILE A 331 16.79 -34.30 2.20
C ILE A 331 17.66 -33.25 2.88
N GLN A 332 18.29 -32.39 2.10
CA GLN A 332 18.96 -31.18 2.56
C GLN A 332 18.07 -29.96 2.24
N CYS A 333 17.80 -29.17 3.28
CA CYS A 333 16.93 -28.00 3.17
C CYS A 333 17.56 -26.76 3.82
N ILE A 334 17.45 -25.62 3.15
CA ILE A 334 17.69 -24.29 3.69
C ILE A 334 16.31 -23.67 3.93
N GLY A 335 15.97 -23.35 5.16
CA GLY A 335 14.74 -22.63 5.50
C GLY A 335 15.02 -21.14 5.72
N ALA A 336 14.05 -20.28 5.42
CA ALA A 336 14.07 -18.88 5.82
C ALA A 336 12.77 -18.54 6.56
N THR A 337 12.86 -17.69 7.61
CA THR A 337 11.71 -17.26 8.41
C THR A 337 12.05 -15.99 9.20
N THR A 338 11.07 -15.35 9.80
CA THR A 338 11.28 -14.26 10.75
C THR A 338 11.51 -14.80 12.18
N LEU A 339 11.96 -13.93 13.09
CA LEU A 339 12.21 -14.34 14.48
C LEU A 339 10.90 -14.68 15.21
N ASP A 340 9.85 -13.92 14.96
CA ASP A 340 8.54 -14.12 15.59
C ASP A 340 7.86 -15.41 15.11
N GLU A 341 7.87 -15.65 13.79
CA GLU A 341 7.36 -16.88 13.20
C GLU A 341 8.16 -18.13 13.62
N TYR A 342 9.49 -17.96 13.75
CA TYR A 342 10.33 -19.01 14.32
C TYR A 342 9.87 -19.42 15.72
N ARG A 343 9.67 -18.44 16.62
CA ARG A 343 9.19 -18.68 18.00
C ARG A 343 7.80 -19.26 18.04
N GLN A 344 6.92 -18.79 17.17
CA GLN A 344 5.52 -19.18 17.16
C GLN A 344 5.29 -20.60 16.61
N TYR A 345 5.99 -20.98 15.54
CA TYR A 345 5.69 -22.19 14.77
C TYR A 345 6.80 -23.24 14.83
N ILE A 346 8.08 -22.86 14.78
CA ILE A 346 9.19 -23.81 14.63
C ILE A 346 9.77 -24.22 15.99
N GLU A 347 9.99 -23.26 16.89
CA GLU A 347 10.57 -23.51 18.23
C GLU A 347 9.68 -24.41 19.10
N LYS A 348 8.35 -24.28 18.95
CA LYS A 348 7.36 -25.13 19.64
C LYS A 348 7.35 -26.55 19.12
N ASP A 349 7.80 -26.78 17.88
CA ASP A 349 7.89 -28.11 17.28
C ASP A 349 9.30 -28.72 17.52
N GLY A 350 9.47 -29.42 18.61
CA GLY A 350 10.76 -30.01 18.98
C GLY A 350 11.35 -31.01 17.98
N ALA A 351 10.55 -31.52 17.03
CA ALA A 351 11.03 -32.39 15.95
C ALA A 351 11.76 -31.58 14.87
N LEU A 352 11.23 -30.41 14.51
CA LEU A 352 11.84 -29.51 13.53
C LEU A 352 13.04 -28.75 14.15
N GLU A 353 12.89 -28.22 15.36
CA GLU A 353 13.97 -27.48 16.02
C GLU A 353 15.27 -28.30 16.12
N ARG A 354 15.17 -29.59 16.40
CA ARG A 354 16.34 -30.48 16.48
C ARG A 354 17.01 -30.77 15.13
N ARG A 355 16.34 -30.44 14.00
CA ARG A 355 16.82 -30.73 12.63
C ARG A 355 17.43 -29.52 11.95
N PHE A 356 16.98 -28.33 12.32
CA PHE A 356 17.50 -27.09 11.77
C PHE A 356 18.58 -26.47 12.67
N GLN A 357 19.55 -25.80 12.03
CA GLN A 357 20.57 -25.01 12.70
C GLN A 357 20.34 -23.54 12.42
N LYS A 358 20.10 -22.76 13.46
CA LYS A 358 19.85 -21.32 13.38
C LYS A 358 21.06 -20.57 12.79
N VAL A 359 20.78 -19.65 11.86
CA VAL A 359 21.72 -18.66 11.32
C VAL A 359 21.00 -17.33 11.37
N MET A 360 21.46 -16.43 12.24
CA MET A 360 20.87 -15.09 12.34
C MET A 360 21.34 -14.25 11.15
N VAL A 361 20.41 -13.50 10.56
CA VAL A 361 20.64 -12.59 9.45
C VAL A 361 20.24 -11.19 9.90
N GLU A 362 21.26 -10.37 10.17
CA GLU A 362 21.05 -8.99 10.60
C GLU A 362 20.86 -8.06 9.39
N PRO A 363 20.19 -6.89 9.57
CA PRO A 363 20.12 -5.87 8.54
C PRO A 363 21.54 -5.44 8.09
N THR A 364 21.68 -5.06 6.83
CA THR A 364 22.96 -4.56 6.31
C THR A 364 23.25 -3.15 6.86
N SER A 365 24.53 -2.83 7.01
CA SER A 365 24.97 -1.48 7.34
C SER A 365 24.71 -0.51 6.19
N VAL A 366 24.74 0.80 6.47
CA VAL A 366 24.62 1.85 5.45
C VAL A 366 25.70 1.68 4.37
N GLU A 367 26.93 1.42 4.76
CA GLU A 367 28.08 1.28 3.86
C GLU A 367 27.94 0.03 2.96
N GLU A 368 27.54 -1.12 3.53
CA GLU A 368 27.27 -2.34 2.77
C GLU A 368 26.11 -2.14 1.81
N THR A 369 25.05 -1.43 2.22
CA THR A 369 23.88 -1.16 1.36
C THR A 369 24.27 -0.29 0.18
N VAL A 370 25.11 0.74 0.36
CA VAL A 370 25.62 1.57 -0.76
C VAL A 370 26.39 0.69 -1.77
N GLN A 371 27.20 -0.25 -1.29
CA GLN A 371 27.91 -1.18 -2.18
C GLN A 371 26.95 -2.10 -2.93
N ILE A 372 25.89 -2.58 -2.27
CA ILE A 372 24.84 -3.40 -2.90
C ILE A 372 24.17 -2.61 -4.02
N LEU A 373 23.68 -1.39 -3.72
CA LEU A 373 23.00 -0.55 -4.70
C LEU A 373 23.88 -0.25 -5.90
N ASN A 374 25.15 0.09 -5.69
CA ASN A 374 26.10 0.35 -6.78
C ASN A 374 26.31 -0.86 -7.71
N GLN A 375 26.18 -2.09 -7.22
CA GLN A 375 26.34 -3.28 -8.08
C GLN A 375 25.06 -3.70 -8.82
N ILE A 376 23.89 -3.36 -8.29
CA ILE A 376 22.62 -3.63 -8.97
C ILE A 376 22.16 -2.46 -9.85
N LYS A 377 22.80 -1.28 -9.70
CA LYS A 377 22.52 -0.02 -10.37
C LYS A 377 22.29 -0.20 -11.89
N ASP A 378 23.24 -0.85 -12.58
CA ASP A 378 23.22 -0.99 -14.04
C ASP A 378 21.94 -1.70 -14.54
N LYS A 379 21.42 -2.68 -13.78
CA LYS A 379 20.19 -3.39 -14.14
C LYS A 379 18.94 -2.52 -14.03
N TYR A 380 18.88 -1.66 -13.00
CA TYR A 380 17.79 -0.72 -12.81
C TYR A 380 17.88 0.45 -13.80
N GLU A 381 19.10 0.90 -14.14
CA GLU A 381 19.34 1.88 -15.20
C GLU A 381 18.85 1.39 -16.57
N ASP A 382 19.13 0.14 -16.90
CA ASP A 382 18.66 -0.47 -18.14
C ASP A 382 17.15 -0.75 -18.14
N HIS A 383 16.57 -1.07 -16.97
CA HIS A 383 15.14 -1.33 -16.86
C HIS A 383 14.30 -0.06 -17.00
N HIS A 384 14.70 1.03 -16.34
CA HIS A 384 13.98 2.30 -16.34
C HIS A 384 14.49 3.29 -17.39
N ASN A 385 15.54 2.95 -18.14
CA ASN A 385 16.22 3.84 -19.10
C ASN A 385 16.61 5.19 -18.47
N VAL A 386 17.21 5.15 -17.29
CA VAL A 386 17.72 6.31 -16.52
C VAL A 386 19.17 6.10 -16.13
N THR A 387 19.81 7.11 -15.56
CA THR A 387 21.13 7.04 -14.94
C THR A 387 21.04 7.54 -13.50
N TYR A 388 21.58 6.77 -12.53
CA TYR A 388 21.63 7.22 -11.14
C TYR A 388 22.94 7.91 -10.84
N THR A 389 22.88 9.12 -10.25
CA THR A 389 24.08 9.78 -9.73
C THR A 389 24.55 9.09 -8.43
N ASP A 390 25.83 9.24 -8.09
CA ASP A 390 26.36 8.66 -6.84
C ASP A 390 25.70 9.31 -5.61
N GLU A 391 25.33 10.61 -5.70
CA GLU A 391 24.58 11.32 -4.68
C GLU A 391 23.17 10.73 -4.52
N ALA A 392 22.51 10.33 -5.62
CA ALA A 392 21.20 9.68 -5.57
C ALA A 392 21.26 8.32 -4.86
N ILE A 393 22.30 7.52 -5.14
CA ILE A 393 22.49 6.22 -4.46
C ILE A 393 22.72 6.43 -2.94
N LEU A 394 23.57 7.39 -2.56
CA LEU A 394 23.77 7.74 -1.17
C LEU A 394 22.48 8.26 -0.52
N ALA A 395 21.68 9.05 -1.24
CA ALA A 395 20.39 9.53 -0.77
C ALA A 395 19.38 8.40 -0.58
N CYS A 396 19.29 7.41 -1.48
CA CYS A 396 18.44 6.23 -1.31
C CYS A 396 18.71 5.53 0.02
N VAL A 397 19.97 5.35 0.38
CA VAL A 397 20.34 4.64 1.63
C VAL A 397 20.13 5.53 2.85
N ASN A 398 20.65 6.76 2.85
CA ASN A 398 20.62 7.65 4.01
C ASN A 398 19.21 8.13 4.35
N LEU A 399 18.43 8.52 3.34
CA LEU A 399 17.07 9.02 3.56
C LEU A 399 16.14 7.89 4.01
N THR A 400 16.23 6.70 3.39
CA THR A 400 15.41 5.57 3.83
C THR A 400 15.84 5.05 5.21
N ALA A 401 17.14 5.01 5.53
CA ALA A 401 17.62 4.64 6.86
C ALA A 401 17.05 5.57 7.94
N ARG A 402 16.97 6.88 7.63
CA ARG A 402 16.51 7.91 8.57
C ARG A 402 14.99 8.02 8.66
N TYR A 403 14.27 7.89 7.55
CA TYR A 403 12.86 8.27 7.45
C TYR A 403 11.90 7.08 7.34
N ILE A 404 12.37 5.91 6.94
CA ILE A 404 11.55 4.67 6.88
C ILE A 404 12.03 3.73 7.97
N THR A 405 11.30 3.70 9.10
CA THR A 405 11.69 2.96 10.31
C THR A 405 11.02 1.60 10.45
N ASP A 406 9.97 1.34 9.69
CA ASP A 406 9.17 0.12 9.71
C ASP A 406 9.73 -0.99 8.82
N ARG A 407 10.74 -0.70 7.99
CA ARG A 407 11.42 -1.62 7.09
C ARG A 407 12.94 -1.62 7.31
N PHE A 408 13.61 -2.67 6.85
CA PHE A 408 15.04 -2.87 7.06
C PHE A 408 15.85 -2.69 5.77
N LEU A 409 17.13 -2.34 5.93
CA LEU A 409 18.09 -2.33 4.84
C LEU A 409 18.46 -3.79 4.49
N PRO A 410 18.73 -4.09 3.18
CA PRO A 410 18.84 -3.17 2.04
C PRO A 410 17.50 -2.90 1.31
N ASP A 411 16.44 -3.66 1.57
CA ASP A 411 15.18 -3.70 0.83
C ASP A 411 14.57 -2.31 0.62
N LYS A 412 14.37 -1.54 1.70
CA LYS A 412 13.81 -0.18 1.62
C LYS A 412 14.62 0.80 0.76
N ALA A 413 15.94 0.60 0.65
CA ALA A 413 16.79 1.44 -0.18
C ALA A 413 16.73 1.01 -1.66
N ILE A 414 16.57 -0.29 -1.92
CA ILE A 414 16.32 -0.83 -3.26
C ILE A 414 14.97 -0.36 -3.78
N ASP A 415 13.92 -0.45 -2.95
CA ASP A 415 12.58 0.06 -3.29
C ASP A 415 12.61 1.56 -3.64
N ALA A 416 13.31 2.37 -2.84
CA ALA A 416 13.43 3.80 -3.12
C ALA A 416 14.19 4.10 -4.43
N MET A 417 15.21 3.30 -4.76
CA MET A 417 15.94 3.40 -6.01
C MET A 417 15.05 3.02 -7.20
N ASP A 418 14.32 1.92 -7.10
CA ASP A 418 13.40 1.42 -8.13
C ASP A 418 12.27 2.43 -8.40
N GLU A 419 11.62 2.92 -7.35
CA GLU A 419 10.54 3.91 -7.46
C GLU A 419 11.05 5.27 -8.00
N ALA A 420 12.26 5.69 -7.62
CA ALA A 420 12.87 6.91 -8.14
C ALA A 420 13.14 6.82 -9.65
N GLY A 421 13.70 5.69 -10.12
CA GLY A 421 13.91 5.45 -11.54
C GLY A 421 12.61 5.43 -12.34
N SER A 422 11.63 4.68 -11.85
CA SER A 422 10.29 4.60 -12.45
C SER A 422 9.63 5.99 -12.56
N ARG A 423 9.71 6.81 -11.50
CA ARG A 423 9.11 8.14 -11.46
C ARG A 423 9.75 9.11 -12.45
N VAL A 424 11.09 9.12 -12.52
CA VAL A 424 11.82 9.97 -13.48
C VAL A 424 11.45 9.56 -14.90
N TYR A 425 11.42 8.27 -15.19
CA TYR A 425 11.01 7.73 -16.47
C TYR A 425 9.59 8.17 -16.88
N ILE A 426 8.60 8.01 -15.99
CA ILE A 426 7.20 8.42 -16.24
C ILE A 426 7.08 9.95 -16.42
N LYS A 427 7.82 10.74 -15.63
CA LYS A 427 7.79 12.20 -15.71
C LYS A 427 8.33 12.72 -17.04
N THR A 428 9.29 11.99 -17.63
CA THR A 428 9.93 12.33 -18.91
C THR A 428 9.13 11.84 -20.11
N MET A 429 8.28 10.81 -19.94
CA MET A 429 7.40 10.26 -20.96
C MET A 429 6.22 11.19 -21.29
N LYS A 430 6.49 12.43 -21.69
CA LYS A 430 5.44 13.27 -22.31
C LYS A 430 5.29 12.84 -23.75
N VAL A 431 4.12 12.27 -24.07
CA VAL A 431 3.76 11.95 -25.45
C VAL A 431 3.84 13.23 -26.28
N PRO A 432 4.60 13.27 -27.38
CA PRO A 432 4.65 14.42 -28.27
C PRO A 432 3.27 14.82 -28.75
N SER A 433 3.02 16.12 -28.83
CA SER A 433 1.73 16.67 -29.33
C SER A 433 1.35 16.15 -30.70
N GLU A 434 2.32 15.86 -31.54
CA GLU A 434 2.15 15.30 -32.88
C GLU A 434 1.49 13.93 -32.87
N ILE A 435 1.90 13.03 -31.95
CA ILE A 435 1.30 11.70 -31.80
C ILE A 435 -0.18 11.82 -31.36
N ILE A 436 -0.45 12.71 -30.40
CA ILE A 436 -1.82 12.97 -29.93
C ILE A 436 -2.71 13.54 -31.06
N GLU A 437 -2.14 14.41 -31.89
CA GLU A 437 -2.85 14.95 -33.06
C GLU A 437 -3.11 13.88 -34.12
N TYR A 438 -2.15 13.00 -34.40
CA TYR A 438 -2.39 11.88 -35.33
C TYR A 438 -3.44 10.90 -34.81
N GLU A 439 -3.43 10.56 -33.54
CA GLU A 439 -4.46 9.69 -32.93
C GLU A 439 -5.85 10.31 -33.03
N LYS A 440 -5.97 11.60 -32.73
CA LYS A 440 -7.23 12.34 -32.83
C LYS A 440 -7.74 12.42 -34.27
N ASN A 441 -6.86 12.71 -35.23
CA ASN A 441 -7.22 12.78 -36.64
C ASN A 441 -7.67 11.42 -37.19
N ILE A 442 -7.02 10.33 -36.76
CA ILE A 442 -7.41 8.96 -37.11
C ILE A 442 -8.79 8.64 -36.57
N GLU A 443 -9.11 9.08 -35.35
CA GLU A 443 -10.45 8.86 -34.76
C GLU A 443 -11.54 9.65 -35.51
N GLU A 444 -11.28 10.91 -35.86
CA GLU A 444 -12.19 11.72 -36.69
C GLU A 444 -12.42 11.13 -38.07
N VAL A 445 -11.36 10.65 -38.76
CA VAL A 445 -11.45 9.97 -40.04
C VAL A 445 -12.21 8.64 -39.93
N LYS A 446 -12.02 7.87 -38.88
CA LYS A 446 -12.75 6.63 -38.58
C LYS A 446 -14.26 6.89 -38.42
N GLU A 447 -14.63 7.96 -37.68
CA GLU A 447 -16.03 8.35 -37.53
C GLU A 447 -16.65 8.82 -38.86
N ALA A 448 -15.91 9.63 -39.63
CA ALA A 448 -16.34 10.08 -40.94
C ALA A 448 -16.55 8.91 -41.91
N LYS A 449 -15.61 7.94 -41.93
CA LYS A 449 -15.72 6.70 -42.71
C LYS A 449 -16.98 5.89 -42.34
N GLN A 450 -17.29 5.77 -41.05
CA GLN A 450 -18.50 5.07 -40.58
C GLN A 450 -19.77 5.78 -41.02
N LYS A 451 -19.78 7.13 -41.02
CA LYS A 451 -20.91 7.94 -41.52
C LYS A 451 -21.10 7.78 -43.02
N ALA A 452 -20.01 7.81 -43.82
CA ALA A 452 -20.04 7.59 -45.26
C ALA A 452 -20.53 6.18 -45.63
N VAL A 453 -20.08 5.15 -44.92
CA VAL A 453 -20.57 3.76 -45.10
C VAL A 453 -22.08 3.65 -44.79
N LYS A 454 -22.55 4.30 -43.72
CA LYS A 454 -24.00 4.34 -43.41
C LYS A 454 -24.80 5.07 -44.45
N ALA A 455 -24.23 6.09 -45.08
CA ALA A 455 -24.88 6.86 -46.18
C ALA A 455 -24.74 6.15 -47.53
N GLN A 456 -24.11 4.95 -47.61
CA GLN A 456 -23.83 4.16 -48.81
C GLN A 456 -22.98 4.89 -49.87
N ASP A 457 -22.19 5.91 -49.46
CA ASP A 457 -21.21 6.57 -50.31
C ASP A 457 -19.86 5.83 -50.26
N TYR A 458 -19.74 4.79 -51.06
CA TYR A 458 -18.55 3.92 -51.12
C TYR A 458 -17.32 4.61 -51.75
N LEU A 459 -17.52 5.68 -52.54
CA LEU A 459 -16.40 6.42 -53.12
C LEU A 459 -15.69 7.29 -52.05
N GLU A 460 -16.49 7.95 -51.24
CA GLU A 460 -15.99 8.77 -50.12
C GLU A 460 -15.41 7.89 -48.99
N ALA A 461 -16.08 6.77 -48.68
CA ALA A 461 -15.57 5.78 -47.72
C ALA A 461 -14.20 5.18 -48.12
N ARG A 462 -13.95 5.02 -49.41
CA ARG A 462 -12.64 4.56 -49.92
C ARG A 462 -11.56 5.61 -49.76
N LYS A 463 -11.83 6.88 -50.06
CA LYS A 463 -10.87 7.98 -49.85
C LYS A 463 -10.49 8.12 -48.37
N LEU A 464 -11.49 8.07 -47.49
CA LEU A 464 -11.28 8.14 -46.05
C LEU A 464 -10.50 6.93 -45.53
N LYS A 465 -10.65 5.76 -46.14
CA LYS A 465 -9.81 4.59 -45.80
C LYS A 465 -8.36 4.78 -46.22
N ASP A 466 -8.10 5.30 -47.43
CA ASP A 466 -6.74 5.56 -47.90
C ASP A 466 -6.08 6.67 -47.01
N GLU A 467 -6.84 7.62 -46.51
CA GLU A 467 -6.38 8.66 -45.58
C GLU A 467 -6.12 8.11 -44.18
N GLU A 468 -6.98 7.20 -43.66
CA GLU A 468 -6.75 6.48 -42.42
C GLU A 468 -5.44 5.65 -42.45
N GLU A 469 -5.21 4.89 -43.56
CA GLU A 469 -4.00 4.11 -43.75
C GLU A 469 -2.75 5.00 -43.80
N ARG A 470 -2.82 6.17 -44.44
CA ARG A 470 -1.73 7.15 -44.48
C ARG A 470 -1.41 7.71 -43.09
N LEU A 471 -2.41 8.19 -42.36
CA LEU A 471 -2.24 8.69 -40.99
C LEU A 471 -1.71 7.61 -40.05
N GLN A 472 -2.12 6.35 -40.24
CA GLN A 472 -1.59 5.23 -39.45
C GLN A 472 -0.10 4.98 -39.72
N ILE A 473 0.37 5.16 -40.95
CA ILE A 473 1.81 5.06 -41.29
C ILE A 473 2.59 6.22 -40.65
N GLU A 474 2.06 7.44 -40.73
CA GLU A 474 2.67 8.62 -40.12
C GLU A 474 2.74 8.49 -38.60
N LEU A 475 1.69 7.97 -37.94
CA LEU A 475 1.65 7.66 -36.52
C LEU A 475 2.73 6.62 -36.12
N ASN A 476 2.82 5.52 -36.87
CA ASN A 476 3.82 4.48 -36.62
C ASN A 476 5.25 5.01 -36.76
N LEU A 477 5.51 5.85 -37.76
CA LEU A 477 6.79 6.52 -37.95
C LEU A 477 7.13 7.46 -36.78
N ALA A 478 6.16 8.29 -36.37
CA ALA A 478 6.35 9.19 -35.23
C ALA A 478 6.59 8.42 -33.92
N GLN A 479 5.88 7.29 -33.73
CA GLN A 479 6.12 6.40 -32.57
C GLN A 479 7.50 5.75 -32.63
N GLU A 480 7.97 5.27 -33.78
CA GLU A 480 9.33 4.71 -33.92
C GLU A 480 10.44 5.74 -33.65
N ILE A 481 10.24 6.99 -34.09
CA ILE A 481 11.22 8.09 -33.81
C ILE A 481 11.21 8.38 -32.32
N TRP A 482 10.04 8.51 -31.71
CA TRP A 482 9.90 8.77 -30.28
C TRP A 482 10.50 7.65 -29.43
N ASP A 483 10.26 6.39 -29.77
CA ASP A 483 10.85 5.22 -29.10
C ASP A 483 12.40 5.19 -29.20
N LYS A 484 12.97 5.66 -30.31
CA LYS A 484 14.41 5.81 -30.46
C LYS A 484 14.96 6.95 -29.61
N ASP A 485 14.30 8.10 -29.64
CA ASP A 485 14.68 9.27 -28.84
C ASP A 485 14.65 8.97 -27.33
N ILE A 486 13.64 8.23 -26.86
CA ILE A 486 13.55 7.77 -25.47
C ILE A 486 14.71 6.84 -25.11
N LYS A 487 15.09 5.92 -26.01
CA LYS A 487 16.19 4.97 -25.74
C LYS A 487 17.57 5.65 -25.74
N GLU A 488 17.74 6.72 -26.51
CA GLU A 488 19.00 7.45 -26.61
C GLU A 488 19.19 8.48 -25.49
N LYS A 489 18.11 9.04 -24.96
CA LYS A 489 18.16 10.04 -23.87
C LYS A 489 17.89 9.34 -22.54
N LYS A 490 18.96 8.94 -21.82
CA LYS A 490 18.85 8.53 -20.42
C LYS A 490 18.80 9.77 -19.54
N GLU A 491 17.72 9.90 -18.76
CA GLU A 491 17.56 11.00 -17.78
C GLU A 491 18.31 10.66 -16.49
N GLU A 492 18.80 11.69 -15.79
CA GLU A 492 19.52 11.52 -14.53
C GLU A 492 18.56 11.52 -13.34
N VAL A 493 18.67 10.51 -12.49
CA VAL A 493 18.01 10.47 -11.18
C VAL A 493 18.90 11.20 -10.18
N SER A 494 18.46 12.37 -9.73
CA SER A 494 19.17 13.21 -8.77
C SER A 494 18.77 12.88 -7.32
N GLU A 495 19.54 13.41 -6.35
CA GLU A 495 19.19 13.40 -4.93
C GLU A 495 17.78 13.96 -4.67
N GLU A 496 17.37 15.01 -5.39
CA GLU A 496 16.05 15.63 -5.24
C GLU A 496 14.93 14.67 -5.66
N SER A 497 15.13 13.90 -6.75
CA SER A 497 14.17 12.88 -7.21
C SER A 497 13.98 11.79 -6.17
N VAL A 498 15.04 11.32 -5.54
CA VAL A 498 15.01 10.35 -4.45
C VAL A 498 14.32 10.93 -3.21
N ALA A 499 14.61 12.18 -2.85
CA ALA A 499 13.98 12.85 -1.72
C ALA A 499 12.46 13.01 -1.93
N GLU A 500 12.00 13.27 -3.16
CA GLU A 500 10.57 13.27 -3.50
C GLU A 500 9.92 11.90 -3.27
N VAL A 501 10.59 10.82 -3.67
CA VAL A 501 10.08 9.45 -3.50
C VAL A 501 10.04 9.08 -2.02
N VAL A 502 11.12 9.29 -1.28
CA VAL A 502 11.14 9.01 0.16
C VAL A 502 10.10 9.85 0.91
N SER A 503 9.82 11.07 0.45
CA SER A 503 8.74 11.91 0.98
C SER A 503 7.36 11.27 0.77
N MET A 504 7.11 10.66 -0.38
CA MET A 504 5.85 9.94 -0.63
C MET A 504 5.74 8.64 0.18
N MET A 505 6.82 7.86 0.23
CA MET A 505 6.86 6.59 0.98
C MET A 505 6.66 6.79 2.49
N SER A 506 7.25 7.85 3.05
CA SER A 506 7.23 8.14 4.49
C SER A 506 6.12 9.09 4.93
N GLY A 507 5.48 9.80 3.97
CA GLY A 507 4.53 10.88 4.26
C GLY A 507 5.17 12.16 4.81
N ILE A 508 6.52 12.28 4.72
CA ILE A 508 7.29 13.41 5.25
C ILE A 508 7.73 14.27 4.08
N PRO A 509 7.60 15.60 4.16
CA PRO A 509 8.09 16.49 3.11
C PRO A 509 9.64 16.58 3.11
N VAL A 510 10.31 15.49 2.72
CA VAL A 510 11.79 15.39 2.67
C VAL A 510 12.40 16.32 1.63
N THR A 511 11.68 16.62 0.57
CA THR A 511 12.11 17.52 -0.52
C THR A 511 12.40 18.95 -0.09
N LYS A 512 11.96 19.35 1.11
CA LYS A 512 12.18 20.69 1.68
C LYS A 512 13.39 20.76 2.64
N VAL A 513 14.11 19.65 2.85
CA VAL A 513 15.23 19.55 3.81
C VAL A 513 16.52 20.25 3.33
N GLY A 514 16.60 20.67 2.05
CA GLY A 514 17.70 21.46 1.50
C GLY A 514 17.72 22.92 1.97
N LYS A 515 18.26 23.82 1.17
CA LYS A 515 18.46 25.26 1.47
C LYS A 515 17.21 25.99 1.98
N ASN A 516 16.00 25.56 1.59
CA ASN A 516 14.74 26.17 2.01
C ASN A 516 14.35 25.90 3.47
N GLU A 517 14.87 24.85 4.12
CA GLU A 517 14.53 24.52 5.51
C GLU A 517 15.23 25.49 6.50
N LEU A 518 16.48 25.84 6.23
CA LEU A 518 17.20 26.82 7.03
C LEU A 518 16.52 28.20 6.98
N ASP A 519 16.00 28.60 5.81
CA ASP A 519 15.24 29.83 5.65
C ASP A 519 13.88 29.80 6.37
N LYS A 520 13.19 28.67 6.34
CA LYS A 520 11.96 28.45 7.10
C LYS A 520 12.22 28.49 8.61
N LEU A 521 13.28 27.83 9.07
CA LEU A 521 13.69 27.85 10.48
C LEU A 521 14.10 29.23 10.96
N ALA A 522 14.74 30.02 10.10
CA ALA A 522 15.08 31.42 10.42
C ALA A 522 13.82 32.31 10.57
N LYS A 523 12.78 32.08 9.76
CA LYS A 523 11.50 32.79 9.78
C LYS A 523 10.47 32.23 10.76
N MET A 524 10.72 31.07 11.36
CA MET A 524 9.80 30.33 12.20
C MET A 524 9.35 31.15 13.42
N ASP A 525 10.24 31.93 14.02
CA ASP A 525 9.90 32.81 15.15
C ASP A 525 8.83 33.82 14.77
N ALA A 526 8.97 34.49 13.63
CA ALA A 526 7.98 35.45 13.15
C ALA A 526 6.64 34.78 12.76
N MET A 527 6.69 33.59 12.16
CA MET A 527 5.50 32.83 11.75
C MET A 527 4.68 32.37 12.96
N LEU A 528 5.34 31.82 13.98
CA LEU A 528 4.67 31.36 15.19
C LEU A 528 4.12 32.53 16.01
N ASN A 529 4.86 33.62 16.17
CA ASN A 529 4.41 34.84 16.86
C ASN A 529 3.22 35.51 16.18
N GLY A 530 3.10 35.41 14.86
CA GLY A 530 1.94 35.91 14.12
C GLY A 530 0.66 35.11 14.40
N LYS A 531 0.76 33.83 14.84
CA LYS A 531 -0.38 32.94 15.09
C LYS A 531 -0.66 32.70 16.58
N VAL A 532 0.37 32.81 17.43
CA VAL A 532 0.25 32.61 18.89
C VAL A 532 0.59 33.96 19.55
N ILE A 533 -0.46 34.70 19.89
CA ILE A 533 -0.35 36.07 20.40
C ILE A 533 -0.02 36.08 21.90
N GLY A 534 0.89 36.99 22.30
CA GLY A 534 1.22 37.30 23.69
C GLY A 534 2.12 36.26 24.37
N GLN A 535 2.83 35.44 23.59
CA GLN A 535 3.70 34.34 24.08
C GLN A 535 5.09 34.34 23.43
N GLU A 536 5.64 35.53 23.18
CA GLU A 536 6.89 35.71 22.41
C GLU A 536 8.08 34.99 23.06
N GLU A 537 8.21 35.01 24.39
CA GLU A 537 9.28 34.31 25.11
C GLU A 537 9.13 32.78 24.98
N ALA A 538 7.90 32.27 25.08
CA ALA A 538 7.60 30.85 24.93
C ALA A 538 7.95 30.35 23.53
N VAL A 539 7.52 31.07 22.51
CA VAL A 539 7.83 30.77 21.09
C VAL A 539 9.34 30.77 20.86
N LYS A 540 10.05 31.81 21.32
CA LYS A 540 11.50 31.95 21.15
C LYS A 540 12.30 30.79 21.76
N LYS A 541 11.90 30.30 22.95
CA LYS A 541 12.54 29.13 23.58
C LYS A 541 12.35 27.86 22.75
N VAL A 542 11.12 27.62 22.30
CA VAL A 542 10.78 26.44 21.50
C VAL A 542 11.53 26.47 20.15
N VAL A 543 11.49 27.61 19.45
CA VAL A 543 12.19 27.77 18.17
C VAL A 543 13.69 27.53 18.31
N LYS A 544 14.31 28.09 19.35
CA LYS A 544 15.75 27.94 19.62
C LYS A 544 16.15 26.47 19.87
N ALA A 545 15.32 25.71 20.56
CA ALA A 545 15.57 24.30 20.81
C ALA A 545 15.44 23.45 19.53
N ILE A 546 14.42 23.74 18.69
CA ILE A 546 14.23 23.07 17.41
C ILE A 546 15.37 23.42 16.45
N GLN A 547 15.77 24.68 16.36
CA GLN A 547 16.92 25.11 15.54
C GLN A 547 18.20 24.38 15.93
N ARG A 548 18.49 24.23 17.25
CA ARG A 548 19.65 23.51 17.77
C ARG A 548 19.65 22.03 17.36
N ASN A 549 18.48 21.38 17.38
CA ASN A 549 18.36 19.98 16.94
C ASN A 549 18.57 19.86 15.43
N ARG A 550 17.90 20.70 14.63
CA ARG A 550 18.03 20.67 13.17
C ARG A 550 19.41 21.06 12.65
N ALA A 551 20.17 21.85 13.42
CA ALA A 551 21.58 22.12 13.14
C ALA A 551 22.53 20.94 13.45
N GLY A 552 22.01 19.79 13.88
CA GLY A 552 22.79 18.59 14.20
C GLY A 552 23.60 18.67 15.49
N LEU A 553 23.31 19.64 16.37
CA LEU A 553 24.04 19.87 17.63
C LEU A 553 23.46 19.07 18.81
N LYS A 554 22.38 18.31 18.61
CA LYS A 554 21.73 17.47 19.62
C LYS A 554 22.01 16.00 19.34
N ASP A 555 21.95 15.16 20.39
CA ASP A 555 22.04 13.69 20.28
C ASP A 555 20.98 13.15 19.30
N PRO A 556 21.40 12.43 18.24
CA PRO A 556 20.49 11.91 17.24
C PRO A 556 19.53 10.83 17.77
N ASN A 557 19.82 10.24 18.95
CA ASN A 557 18.98 9.22 19.57
C ASN A 557 17.82 9.79 20.37
N ARG A 558 17.73 11.11 20.51
CA ARG A 558 16.66 11.76 21.29
C ARG A 558 15.60 12.41 20.40
N PRO A 559 14.36 12.60 20.90
CA PRO A 559 13.31 13.35 20.20
C PRO A 559 13.80 14.73 19.73
N ILE A 560 13.19 15.29 18.68
CA ILE A 560 13.54 16.63 18.12
C ILE A 560 13.52 17.70 19.23
N GLY A 561 12.49 17.68 20.07
CA GLY A 561 12.35 18.57 21.22
C GLY A 561 11.42 18.00 22.27
N THR A 562 11.75 18.27 23.54
CA THR A 562 10.92 17.85 24.67
C THR A 562 10.67 19.06 25.56
N PHE A 563 9.40 19.44 25.73
CA PHE A 563 9.03 20.66 26.42
C PHE A 563 7.98 20.40 27.49
N ILE A 564 8.09 21.11 28.62
CA ILE A 564 6.98 21.26 29.58
C ILE A 564 6.39 22.66 29.40
N PHE A 565 5.12 22.74 29.06
CA PHE A 565 4.34 23.98 28.94
C PHE A 565 3.56 24.23 30.23
N LEU A 566 3.96 25.28 30.92
CA LEU A 566 3.35 25.68 32.21
C LEU A 566 2.53 26.93 32.05
N GLY A 567 1.39 27.01 32.68
CA GLY A 567 0.55 28.21 32.66
C GLY A 567 -0.90 27.92 32.99
N THR A 568 -1.71 28.93 33.22
CA THR A 568 -3.14 28.83 33.47
C THR A 568 -3.87 28.24 32.26
N THR A 569 -5.11 27.80 32.45
CA THR A 569 -5.94 27.30 31.36
C THR A 569 -6.27 28.43 30.39
N GLY A 570 -6.27 28.17 29.07
CA GLY A 570 -6.70 29.17 28.08
C GLY A 570 -5.63 30.16 27.63
N VAL A 571 -4.34 30.03 28.03
CA VAL A 571 -3.24 30.93 27.62
C VAL A 571 -2.58 30.58 26.28
N GLY A 572 -3.01 29.49 25.63
CA GLY A 572 -2.52 29.13 24.32
C GLY A 572 -1.56 27.91 24.25
N LYS A 573 -1.37 27.14 25.35
CA LYS A 573 -0.47 25.95 25.37
C LYS A 573 -0.77 24.96 24.25
N THR A 574 -2.01 24.52 24.16
CA THR A 574 -2.47 23.57 23.13
C THR A 574 -2.48 24.20 21.74
N GLU A 575 -2.72 25.53 21.63
CA GLU A 575 -2.72 26.23 20.35
C GLU A 575 -1.29 26.30 19.77
N LEU A 576 -0.26 26.57 20.60
CA LEU A 576 1.13 26.54 20.14
C LEU A 576 1.50 25.15 19.61
N ALA A 577 1.10 24.07 20.29
CA ALA A 577 1.34 22.69 19.80
C ALA A 577 0.67 22.43 18.44
N LYS A 578 -0.57 22.90 18.22
CA LYS A 578 -1.26 22.79 16.92
C LYS A 578 -0.57 23.59 15.83
N VAL A 579 -0.21 24.83 16.13
CA VAL A 579 0.49 25.67 15.14
C VAL A 579 1.85 25.07 14.80
N MET A 580 2.57 24.51 15.77
CA MET A 580 3.83 23.80 15.52
C MET A 580 3.64 22.59 14.63
N ALA A 581 2.61 21.77 14.86
CA ALA A 581 2.32 20.62 14.01
C ALA A 581 2.06 21.05 12.55
N ARG A 582 1.26 22.09 12.36
CA ARG A 582 0.95 22.64 11.03
C ARG A 582 2.17 23.22 10.32
N GLU A 583 3.02 24.01 11.03
CA GLU A 583 4.13 24.73 10.41
C GLU A 583 5.37 23.85 10.19
N LEU A 584 5.61 22.86 11.04
CA LEU A 584 6.76 21.95 10.95
C LEU A 584 6.51 20.74 10.06
N PHE A 585 5.27 20.23 10.09
CA PHE A 585 4.91 18.98 9.41
C PHE A 585 3.85 19.19 8.32
N ASP A 586 3.50 20.44 8.01
CA ASP A 586 2.55 20.86 6.95
C ASP A 586 1.16 20.15 7.06
N SER A 587 0.79 19.62 8.23
CA SER A 587 -0.48 18.91 8.48
C SER A 587 -1.03 19.15 9.87
N ASP A 588 -2.32 19.44 9.96
CA ASP A 588 -3.04 19.49 11.23
C ASP A 588 -3.14 18.11 11.91
N ASP A 589 -3.14 17.05 11.11
CA ASP A 589 -3.19 15.65 11.56
C ASP A 589 -1.86 15.17 12.17
N ALA A 590 -0.78 15.94 12.04
CA ALA A 590 0.50 15.63 12.67
C ALA A 590 0.51 15.92 14.19
N LEU A 591 -0.63 16.28 14.79
CA LEU A 591 -0.79 16.42 16.24
C LEU A 591 -1.42 15.16 16.83
N ILE A 592 -0.65 14.45 17.65
CA ILE A 592 -1.14 13.33 18.48
C ILE A 592 -1.42 13.89 19.87
N ARG A 593 -2.70 14.01 20.25
CA ARG A 593 -3.10 14.51 21.55
C ARG A 593 -3.63 13.39 22.43
N ILE A 594 -3.06 13.29 23.64
CA ILE A 594 -3.46 12.32 24.67
C ILE A 594 -3.72 13.09 25.96
N ASP A 595 -4.91 12.91 26.54
CA ASP A 595 -5.28 13.51 27.81
C ASP A 595 -4.89 12.56 28.96
N MET A 596 -3.96 13.00 29.81
CA MET A 596 -3.44 12.19 30.90
C MET A 596 -4.45 11.98 32.03
N SER A 597 -5.57 12.70 32.06
CA SER A 597 -6.66 12.42 33.00
C SER A 597 -7.33 11.06 32.76
N GLU A 598 -7.21 10.49 31.58
CA GLU A 598 -7.67 9.13 31.27
C GLU A 598 -6.70 8.03 31.74
N TYR A 599 -5.49 8.40 32.18
CA TYR A 599 -4.37 7.51 32.53
C TYR A 599 -3.95 7.66 34.01
N MET A 600 -4.88 7.89 34.89
CA MET A 600 -4.66 8.01 36.33
C MET A 600 -4.44 6.64 36.99
N GLU A 601 -5.01 5.58 36.45
CA GLU A 601 -4.97 4.24 37.01
C GLU A 601 -3.83 3.39 36.39
N LYS A 602 -3.30 2.47 37.19
CA LYS A 602 -2.21 1.58 36.74
C LYS A 602 -2.56 0.77 35.48
N PHE A 603 -3.78 0.30 35.38
CA PHE A 603 -4.23 -0.48 34.21
C PHE A 603 -4.37 0.36 32.93
N ALA A 604 -4.51 1.65 33.05
CA ALA A 604 -4.61 2.54 31.90
C ALA A 604 -3.31 2.63 31.08
N ILE A 605 -2.15 2.28 31.67
CA ILE A 605 -0.84 2.29 31.01
C ILE A 605 -0.78 1.29 29.87
N SER A 606 -1.42 0.11 30.03
CA SER A 606 -1.53 -0.88 28.96
C SER A 606 -2.28 -0.35 27.74
N ARG A 607 -3.14 0.68 27.89
CA ARG A 607 -3.76 1.36 26.77
C ARG A 607 -2.81 2.29 26.01
N LEU A 608 -1.73 2.78 26.64
CA LEU A 608 -0.74 3.62 25.97
C LEU A 608 0.24 2.80 25.12
N VAL A 609 0.74 1.69 25.66
CA VAL A 609 1.84 0.90 25.04
C VAL A 609 1.35 -0.45 24.50
N GLY A 610 0.17 -0.88 24.93
CA GLY A 610 -0.43 -2.18 24.60
C GLY A 610 -0.52 -3.11 25.81
N ALA A 611 -1.48 -4.04 25.79
CA ALA A 611 -1.72 -5.00 26.85
C ALA A 611 -0.70 -6.16 26.77
N PRO A 612 -0.25 -6.73 27.91
CA PRO A 612 0.61 -7.89 27.91
C PRO A 612 -0.07 -9.12 27.25
N PRO A 613 0.70 -10.10 26.75
CA PRO A 613 0.15 -11.33 26.18
C PRO A 613 -0.83 -12.03 27.14
N GLY A 614 -2.00 -12.40 26.61
CA GLY A 614 -3.06 -13.07 27.36
C GLY A 614 -4.11 -12.17 27.98
N TYR A 615 -3.99 -10.85 27.88
CA TYR A 615 -5.01 -9.91 28.30
C TYR A 615 -5.86 -9.43 27.12
N VAL A 616 -7.12 -9.03 27.38
CA VAL A 616 -8.03 -8.44 26.39
C VAL A 616 -7.43 -7.16 25.83
N GLY A 617 -7.42 -7.02 24.48
CA GLY A 617 -6.84 -5.86 23.80
C GLY A 617 -5.34 -6.02 23.43
N TYR A 618 -4.73 -7.20 23.59
CA TYR A 618 -3.34 -7.45 23.20
C TYR A 618 -3.08 -7.21 21.70
N GLU A 619 -4.02 -7.60 20.83
CA GLU A 619 -3.90 -7.46 19.37
C GLU A 619 -4.14 -6.01 18.87
N GLU A 620 -4.82 -5.16 19.68
CA GLU A 620 -5.15 -3.80 19.26
C GLU A 620 -3.96 -2.82 19.33
N GLY A 621 -2.88 -3.19 20.04
CA GLY A 621 -1.73 -2.31 20.28
C GLY A 621 -2.03 -1.15 21.23
N GLY A 622 -1.02 -0.33 21.53
CA GLY A 622 -1.18 0.83 22.42
C GLY A 622 -1.58 2.11 21.65
N GLN A 623 -2.41 2.96 22.26
CA GLN A 623 -2.89 4.20 21.62
C GLN A 623 -1.74 5.15 21.22
N LEU A 624 -0.76 5.36 22.12
CA LEU A 624 0.40 6.19 21.83
C LEU A 624 1.32 5.54 20.81
N THR A 625 1.65 4.25 21.01
CA THR A 625 2.58 3.52 20.17
C THR A 625 2.06 3.36 18.74
N GLU A 626 0.79 2.99 18.56
CA GLU A 626 0.16 2.89 17.24
C GLU A 626 -0.01 4.25 16.55
N ALA A 627 -0.35 5.32 17.30
CA ALA A 627 -0.46 6.66 16.73
C ALA A 627 0.90 7.15 16.19
N VAL A 628 1.99 6.96 16.95
CA VAL A 628 3.34 7.36 16.54
C VAL A 628 3.87 6.45 15.42
N ARG A 629 3.58 5.15 15.46
CA ARG A 629 3.93 4.22 14.37
C ARG A 629 3.34 4.63 13.04
N ARG A 630 2.06 5.09 13.06
CA ARG A 630 1.38 5.57 11.85
C ARG A 630 1.86 6.96 11.41
N LYS A 631 2.30 7.79 12.36
CA LYS A 631 2.75 9.17 12.15
C LYS A 631 4.06 9.42 12.89
N PRO A 632 5.20 8.90 12.38
CA PRO A 632 6.49 9.00 13.05
C PRO A 632 7.02 10.45 13.13
N TYR A 633 6.44 11.35 12.35
CA TYR A 633 6.70 12.78 12.37
C TYR A 633 5.48 13.52 12.88
N ALA A 634 5.48 13.77 14.18
CA ALA A 634 4.33 14.36 14.85
C ALA A 634 4.73 15.18 16.06
N VAL A 635 3.85 16.09 16.46
CA VAL A 635 3.86 16.70 17.79
C VAL A 635 3.01 15.80 18.69
N VAL A 636 3.64 15.21 19.68
CA VAL A 636 2.96 14.42 20.73
C VAL A 636 2.66 15.34 21.89
N LEU A 637 1.38 15.63 22.11
CA LEU A 637 0.90 16.47 23.18
C LEU A 637 0.27 15.62 24.28
N LEU A 638 0.93 15.56 25.44
CA LEU A 638 0.43 14.92 26.64
C LEU A 638 -0.17 16.00 27.55
N ASP A 639 -1.51 16.09 27.56
CA ASP A 639 -2.23 17.15 28.26
C ASP A 639 -2.45 16.77 29.72
N GLU A 640 -2.32 17.75 30.67
CA GLU A 640 -2.49 17.57 32.12
C GLU A 640 -1.60 16.45 32.72
N ILE A 641 -0.29 16.49 32.42
CA ILE A 641 0.68 15.45 32.81
C ILE A 641 0.73 15.17 34.32
N GLU A 642 0.38 16.14 35.15
CA GLU A 642 0.33 15.97 36.60
C GLU A 642 -0.73 14.98 37.09
N LYS A 643 -1.68 14.61 36.23
CA LYS A 643 -2.73 13.62 36.52
C LYS A 643 -2.30 12.17 36.17
N ALA A 644 -1.23 12.01 35.41
CA ALA A 644 -0.77 10.72 34.98
C ALA A 644 -0.29 9.83 36.14
N HIS A 645 -0.52 8.52 36.02
CA HIS A 645 0.04 7.55 36.95
C HIS A 645 1.59 7.59 36.93
N PRO A 646 2.29 7.40 38.05
CA PRO A 646 3.77 7.41 38.10
C PRO A 646 4.46 6.54 37.08
N ASP A 647 3.91 5.37 36.76
CA ASP A 647 4.51 4.45 35.77
C ASP A 647 4.53 5.02 34.34
N VAL A 648 3.71 5.99 34.00
CA VAL A 648 3.75 6.71 32.72
C VAL A 648 5.09 7.43 32.56
N PHE A 649 5.64 7.99 33.64
CA PHE A 649 6.92 8.67 33.62
C PHE A 649 8.08 7.71 33.33
N ASN A 650 7.99 6.43 33.72
CA ASN A 650 8.99 5.42 33.38
C ASN A 650 9.06 5.17 31.87
N ILE A 651 7.91 5.12 31.21
CA ILE A 651 7.82 5.00 29.75
C ILE A 651 8.38 6.26 29.06
N LEU A 652 8.00 7.43 29.57
CA LEU A 652 8.52 8.69 29.04
C LEU A 652 10.04 8.80 29.21
N LEU A 653 10.61 8.34 30.34
CA LEU A 653 12.05 8.32 30.53
C LEU A 653 12.76 7.50 29.44
N GLN A 654 12.22 6.33 29.08
CA GLN A 654 12.78 5.52 28.00
C GLN A 654 12.71 6.27 26.64
N ILE A 655 11.58 6.89 26.34
CA ILE A 655 11.41 7.70 25.13
C ILE A 655 12.41 8.86 25.07
N LEU A 656 12.62 9.55 26.19
CA LEU A 656 13.47 10.74 26.26
C LEU A 656 14.97 10.44 26.22
N ASP A 657 15.38 9.24 26.64
CA ASP A 657 16.80 8.82 26.63
C ASP A 657 17.18 8.09 25.35
N GLU A 658 16.38 7.07 25.00
CA GLU A 658 16.70 6.12 23.93
C GLU A 658 16.01 6.49 22.61
N GLY A 659 15.00 7.38 22.65
CA GLY A 659 14.22 7.81 21.51
C GLY A 659 13.27 6.73 20.96
N PHE A 660 13.07 5.62 21.66
CA PHE A 660 12.11 4.59 21.27
C PHE A 660 11.45 3.94 22.50
N VAL A 661 10.34 3.28 22.28
CA VAL A 661 9.66 2.43 23.27
C VAL A 661 9.30 1.10 22.61
N THR A 662 9.40 0.01 23.38
CA THR A 662 8.97 -1.31 22.92
C THR A 662 7.50 -1.50 23.29
N ASP A 663 6.65 -1.79 22.28
CA ASP A 663 5.23 -2.08 22.50
C ASP A 663 5.01 -3.49 23.05
N SER A 664 3.76 -3.83 23.35
CA SER A 664 3.35 -5.14 23.85
C SER A 664 3.64 -6.29 22.87
N LEU A 665 3.74 -6.01 21.58
CA LEU A 665 4.06 -6.97 20.52
C LEU A 665 5.58 -7.14 20.32
N GLY A 666 6.42 -6.46 21.12
CA GLY A 666 7.89 -6.51 21.00
C GLY A 666 8.46 -5.58 19.91
N ARG A 667 7.64 -4.75 19.25
CA ARG A 667 8.08 -3.84 18.20
C ARG A 667 8.67 -2.57 18.80
N LYS A 668 9.80 -2.10 18.28
CA LYS A 668 10.42 -0.83 18.66
C LYS A 668 9.74 0.31 17.92
N ILE A 669 9.08 1.19 18.65
CA ILE A 669 8.41 2.38 18.12
C ILE A 669 9.31 3.59 18.27
N ASP A 670 9.64 4.25 17.17
CA ASP A 670 10.63 5.33 17.09
C ASP A 670 9.99 6.71 17.36
N PHE A 671 10.51 7.44 18.34
CA PHE A 671 10.11 8.79 18.73
C PHE A 671 11.16 9.85 18.38
N ARG A 672 12.30 9.49 17.78
CA ARG A 672 13.41 10.42 17.48
C ARG A 672 13.01 11.57 16.57
N ASN A 673 12.00 11.35 15.75
CA ASN A 673 11.48 12.35 14.83
C ASN A 673 10.22 13.06 15.36
N THR A 674 9.87 12.89 16.63
CA THR A 674 8.71 13.57 17.26
C THR A 674 9.14 14.75 18.11
N ILE A 675 8.21 15.67 18.33
CA ILE A 675 8.32 16.74 19.35
C ILE A 675 7.34 16.39 20.47
N ILE A 676 7.87 16.25 21.68
CA ILE A 676 7.06 15.89 22.86
C ILE A 676 6.75 17.14 23.66
N ILE A 677 5.48 17.39 23.87
CA ILE A 677 4.98 18.55 24.64
C ILE A 677 4.12 18.01 25.79
N LEU A 678 4.51 18.37 27.00
CA LEU A 678 3.82 18.03 28.23
C LEU A 678 3.14 19.32 28.73
N THR A 679 1.82 19.35 28.89
CA THR A 679 1.17 20.53 29.50
C THR A 679 0.87 20.29 30.96
N SER A 680 1.00 21.35 31.78
CA SER A 680 0.69 21.28 33.19
C SER A 680 0.20 22.61 33.70
N ASN A 681 -0.62 22.53 34.75
CA ASN A 681 -1.12 23.67 35.50
C ASN A 681 -0.45 23.81 36.89
N ILE A 682 0.60 23.01 37.18
CA ILE A 682 1.32 23.04 38.46
C ILE A 682 1.98 24.41 38.69
N GLY A 683 1.96 24.86 39.92
CA GLY A 683 2.57 26.13 40.36
C GLY A 683 1.78 27.38 39.99
N THR A 684 0.74 27.28 39.14
CA THR A 684 -0.08 28.45 38.77
C THR A 684 -1.03 28.87 39.92
N ARG A 685 -1.45 27.93 40.76
CA ARG A 685 -2.26 28.21 41.97
C ARG A 685 -1.43 28.92 43.01
N ASP A 686 -0.21 28.47 43.25
CA ASP A 686 0.73 29.07 44.21
C ASP A 686 1.09 30.51 43.81
N LEU A 687 1.12 30.83 42.51
CA LEU A 687 1.36 32.18 41.99
C LEU A 687 0.15 33.11 42.25
N LYS A 688 -1.10 32.62 42.25
CA LYS A 688 -2.28 33.43 42.55
C LYS A 688 -2.30 33.87 44.02
N ASP A 689 -1.96 32.97 44.91
CA ASP A 689 -1.93 33.21 46.35
C ASP A 689 -0.83 34.23 46.72
N PHE A 690 0.24 34.38 45.94
CA PHE A 690 1.29 35.39 46.11
C PHE A 690 0.98 36.73 45.45
N GLY A 691 0.04 36.80 44.47
CA GLY A 691 -0.30 38.04 43.73
C GLY A 691 -1.22 39.00 44.46
N ASP A 692 -1.99 38.57 45.46
CA ASP A 692 -2.96 39.43 46.22
C ASP A 692 -2.37 40.18 47.45
N GLY A 693 -1.03 40.17 47.58
CA GLY A 693 -0.34 40.97 48.60
C GLY A 693 -0.42 42.47 48.28
N VAL A 694 -1.28 43.17 49.04
CA VAL A 694 -1.44 44.60 49.03
C VAL A 694 -0.09 45.34 49.15
N GLY A 695 0.29 46.10 48.10
CA GLY A 695 1.44 47.00 48.19
C GLY A 695 1.84 47.66 46.86
N PHE A 696 1.81 48.99 46.84
CA PHE A 696 2.15 49.90 45.74
C PHE A 696 3.37 49.51 44.88
N GLY A 697 3.16 49.49 43.56
CA GLY A 697 4.14 49.06 42.57
C GLY A 697 5.10 50.16 42.10
N THR A 698 6.39 49.89 42.20
CA THR A 698 7.45 50.60 41.46
C THR A 698 8.10 49.62 40.44
N THR A 699 8.54 50.14 39.33
CA THR A 699 9.12 49.36 38.17
C THR A 699 10.25 48.40 38.57
N ALA A 700 11.01 48.69 39.62
CA ALA A 700 12.03 47.81 40.19
C ALA A 700 11.47 46.54 40.91
N LYS A 701 10.16 46.52 41.24
CA LYS A 701 9.47 45.36 41.84
C LYS A 701 9.04 44.31 40.79
N LYS A 702 8.81 44.69 39.53
CA LYS A 702 8.41 43.74 38.46
C LYS A 702 9.49 42.67 38.17
N THR A 703 10.77 43.07 38.04
CA THR A 703 11.89 42.14 37.82
C THR A 703 12.13 41.18 38.99
N ASN A 704 11.91 41.62 40.23
CA ASN A 704 12.05 40.75 41.41
C ASN A 704 10.83 39.80 41.60
N THR A 705 9.63 40.19 41.18
CA THR A 705 8.42 39.34 41.19
C THR A 705 8.53 38.21 40.16
N ASP A 706 9.07 38.44 38.94
CA ASP A 706 9.23 37.45 37.90
C ASP A 706 10.28 36.42 38.30
N ALA A 707 11.39 36.81 38.93
CA ALA A 707 12.42 35.87 39.41
C ALA A 707 11.87 34.99 40.57
N ARG A 708 11.07 35.57 41.48
CA ARG A 708 10.40 34.82 42.55
C ARG A 708 9.33 33.86 42.04
N ALA A 709 8.51 34.31 41.07
CA ALA A 709 7.52 33.48 40.40
C ALA A 709 8.17 32.26 39.75
N ARG A 710 9.27 32.46 39.03
CA ARG A 710 10.05 31.34 38.39
C ARG A 710 10.58 30.37 39.46
N SER A 711 11.14 30.86 40.56
CA SER A 711 11.66 29.98 41.61
C SER A 711 10.53 29.18 42.32
N THR A 712 9.36 29.76 42.47
CA THR A 712 8.16 29.10 43.05
C THR A 712 7.69 27.96 42.11
N ILE A 713 7.61 28.24 40.80
CA ILE A 713 7.28 27.25 39.78
C ILE A 713 8.29 26.10 39.75
N GLU A 714 9.60 26.44 39.77
CA GLU A 714 10.66 25.42 39.77
C GLU A 714 10.61 24.53 41.01
N ASN A 715 10.28 25.11 42.16
CA ASN A 715 10.11 24.34 43.40
C ASN A 715 8.86 23.46 43.36
N ALA A 716 7.75 23.96 42.81
CA ALA A 716 6.54 23.17 42.60
C ALA A 716 6.77 21.99 41.63
N LEU A 717 7.53 22.20 40.55
CA LEU A 717 7.92 21.14 39.62
C LEU A 717 8.82 20.09 40.28
N LYS A 718 9.80 20.49 41.06
CA LYS A 718 10.70 19.56 41.79
C LYS A 718 9.94 18.72 42.82
N LYS A 719 8.81 19.21 43.33
CA LYS A 719 7.93 18.45 44.22
C LYS A 719 7.06 17.45 43.47
N ALA A 720 6.64 17.79 42.24
CA ALA A 720 5.69 17.01 41.47
C ALA A 720 6.38 15.94 40.58
N PHE A 721 7.60 16.20 40.12
CA PHE A 721 8.31 15.33 39.19
C PHE A 721 9.67 14.95 39.76
N ALA A 722 10.08 13.71 39.48
CA ALA A 722 11.41 13.23 39.82
C ALA A 722 12.52 14.08 39.13
N PRO A 723 13.63 14.40 39.82
CA PRO A 723 14.75 15.17 39.25
C PRO A 723 15.29 14.55 37.96
N GLU A 724 15.30 13.21 37.90
CA GLU A 724 15.74 12.45 36.72
C GLU A 724 14.90 12.77 35.48
N PHE A 725 13.59 12.88 35.62
CA PHE A 725 12.69 13.24 34.54
C PHE A 725 12.89 14.69 34.07
N LEU A 726 13.01 15.64 35.04
CA LEU A 726 13.20 17.06 34.70
C LEU A 726 14.53 17.31 33.98
N ASN A 727 15.59 16.57 34.27
CA ASN A 727 16.89 16.69 33.62
C ASN A 727 16.91 16.22 32.17
N ARG A 728 15.88 15.48 31.71
CA ARG A 728 15.74 15.01 30.33
C ARG A 728 14.88 15.92 29.45
N ILE A 729 14.22 16.89 30.06
CA ILE A 729 13.43 17.91 29.35
C ILE A 729 14.39 18.98 28.80
N ASP A 730 14.19 19.34 27.51
CA ASP A 730 15.05 20.32 26.84
C ASP A 730 14.81 21.75 27.38
N ASP A 731 13.55 22.10 27.60
CA ASP A 731 13.22 23.42 28.19
C ASP A 731 11.86 23.41 28.89
N ILE A 732 11.76 24.25 29.93
CA ILE A 732 10.53 24.53 30.63
C ILE A 732 10.02 25.89 30.13
N VAL A 733 8.85 25.86 29.47
CA VAL A 733 8.23 26.99 28.81
C VAL A 733 7.07 27.51 29.65
N ILE A 734 7.22 28.68 30.19
CA ILE A 734 6.21 29.35 31.00
C ILE A 734 5.38 30.26 30.10
N PHE A 735 4.06 30.06 30.12
CA PHE A 735 3.08 30.87 29.41
C PHE A 735 2.60 32.00 30.30
N ASN A 736 2.64 33.21 29.81
CA ASN A 736 2.18 34.41 30.47
C ASN A 736 0.65 34.49 30.41
N ASN A 737 0.03 35.15 31.41
CA ASN A 737 -1.39 35.49 31.35
C ASN A 737 -1.62 36.48 30.20
N LEU A 738 -2.75 36.32 29.51
CA LEU A 738 -3.10 37.18 28.38
C LEU A 738 -3.58 38.55 28.87
N GLU A 739 -2.95 39.60 28.34
CA GLU A 739 -3.36 41.00 28.51
C GLU A 739 -4.53 41.36 27.58
N LYS A 740 -5.30 42.43 27.91
CA LYS A 740 -6.48 42.85 27.11
C LYS A 740 -6.13 43.10 25.63
N ASP A 741 -4.97 43.72 25.36
CA ASP A 741 -4.51 43.99 23.99
C ASP A 741 -4.22 42.72 23.19
N SER A 742 -3.71 41.68 23.84
CA SER A 742 -3.49 40.36 23.24
C SER A 742 -4.82 39.68 22.88
N ILE A 743 -5.85 39.88 23.69
CA ILE A 743 -7.18 39.30 23.44
C ILE A 743 -7.85 39.93 22.23
N ALA A 744 -7.73 41.25 22.04
CA ALA A 744 -8.23 41.89 20.82
C ALA A 744 -7.63 41.29 19.56
N LYS A 745 -6.31 41.05 19.53
CA LYS A 745 -5.63 40.38 18.41
C LYS A 745 -6.06 38.91 18.22
N ILE A 746 -6.33 38.18 19.30
CA ILE A 746 -6.82 36.80 19.23
C ILE A 746 -8.24 36.78 18.64
N ILE A 747 -9.07 37.75 18.98
CA ILE A 747 -10.42 37.91 18.40
C ILE A 747 -10.31 38.11 16.89
N ASP A 748 -9.42 38.99 16.44
CA ASP A 748 -9.22 39.20 14.98
C ASP A 748 -8.79 37.93 14.26
N LEU A 749 -7.95 37.08 14.87
CA LEU A 749 -7.53 35.79 14.28
C LEU A 749 -8.71 34.77 14.24
N GLU A 750 -9.52 34.65 15.27
CA GLU A 750 -10.69 33.76 15.29
C GLU A 750 -11.78 34.28 14.34
N LEU A 751 -12.00 35.60 14.27
CA LEU A 751 -12.91 36.21 13.31
C LEU A 751 -12.46 36.01 11.87
N ALA A 752 -11.15 36.09 11.56
CA ALA A 752 -10.63 35.80 10.22
C ALA A 752 -11.00 34.38 9.76
N LYS A 753 -10.97 33.40 10.65
CA LYS A 753 -11.42 32.01 10.36
C LYS A 753 -12.93 31.96 10.06
N LEU A 754 -13.73 32.72 10.81
CA LEU A 754 -15.17 32.83 10.58
C LEU A 754 -15.47 33.54 9.27
N TYR A 755 -14.79 34.64 8.97
CA TYR A 755 -14.95 35.39 7.71
C TYR A 755 -14.59 34.52 6.50
N SER A 756 -13.51 33.76 6.55
CA SER A 756 -13.16 32.82 5.46
C SER A 756 -14.22 31.74 5.23
N ARG A 757 -14.96 31.30 6.28
CA ARG A 757 -16.10 30.36 6.12
C ARG A 757 -17.30 31.06 5.48
N LEU A 758 -17.57 32.31 5.87
CA LEU A 758 -18.70 33.08 5.34
C LEU A 758 -18.46 33.55 3.89
N GLU A 759 -17.22 33.88 3.52
CA GLU A 759 -16.84 34.17 2.12
C GLU A 759 -17.12 32.99 1.18
N LYS A 760 -16.91 31.74 1.63
CA LYS A 760 -17.29 30.55 0.86
C LYS A 760 -18.81 30.42 0.65
N LEU A 761 -19.61 31.09 1.47
CA LEU A 761 -21.05 31.18 1.36
C LEU A 761 -21.50 32.49 0.68
N ASN A 762 -20.58 33.26 0.08
CA ASN A 762 -20.79 34.55 -0.57
C ASN A 762 -21.31 35.65 0.36
N PHE A 763 -20.99 35.61 1.67
CA PHE A 763 -21.34 36.66 2.60
C PHE A 763 -20.09 37.39 3.11
N LYS A 764 -20.16 38.71 3.22
CA LYS A 764 -19.12 39.52 3.85
C LYS A 764 -19.63 40.05 5.18
N VAL A 765 -18.80 39.96 6.22
CA VAL A 765 -19.14 40.46 7.56
C VAL A 765 -18.06 41.41 8.00
N GLU A 766 -18.47 42.57 8.50
CA GLU A 766 -17.63 43.58 9.13
C GLU A 766 -18.09 43.81 10.55
N MET A 767 -17.20 44.10 11.47
CA MET A 767 -17.52 44.35 12.85
C MET A 767 -16.95 45.69 13.30
N THR A 768 -17.76 46.48 14.04
CA THR A 768 -17.32 47.75 14.62
C THR A 768 -16.40 47.50 15.82
N ASP A 769 -15.54 48.48 16.14
CA ASP A 769 -14.59 48.35 17.25
C ASP A 769 -15.29 48.19 18.59
N ASP A 770 -16.42 48.89 18.83
CA ASP A 770 -17.26 48.71 20.02
C ASP A 770 -17.81 47.30 20.19
N ALA A 771 -18.19 46.65 19.07
CA ALA A 771 -18.66 45.27 19.07
C ALA A 771 -17.52 44.28 19.36
N LYS A 772 -16.31 44.56 18.88
CA LYS A 772 -15.10 43.78 19.21
C LYS A 772 -14.75 43.91 20.69
N GLU A 773 -14.83 45.09 21.24
CA GLU A 773 -14.55 45.35 22.66
C GLU A 773 -15.57 44.63 23.57
N PHE A 774 -16.85 44.62 23.20
CA PHE A 774 -17.88 43.84 23.86
C PHE A 774 -17.58 42.33 23.86
N ILE A 775 -17.20 41.78 22.72
CA ILE A 775 -16.81 40.36 22.63
C ILE A 775 -15.54 40.10 23.43
N ALA A 776 -14.59 41.02 23.46
CA ALA A 776 -13.38 40.91 24.30
C ALA A 776 -13.72 40.85 25.78
N GLU A 777 -14.65 41.70 26.24
CA GLU A 777 -15.09 41.74 27.63
C GLU A 777 -15.84 40.47 28.05
N LYS A 778 -16.73 39.95 27.18
CA LYS A 778 -17.49 38.72 27.44
C LYS A 778 -16.70 37.43 27.19
N GLY A 779 -15.68 37.48 26.33
CA GLY A 779 -14.84 36.36 25.96
C GLY A 779 -13.60 36.19 26.83
N TRP A 780 -13.32 37.09 27.75
CA TRP A 780 -12.17 37.00 28.62
C TRP A 780 -12.59 36.77 30.08
N ASP A 781 -11.87 35.88 30.71
CA ASP A 781 -12.00 35.60 32.14
C ASP A 781 -10.60 35.50 32.75
N LYS A 782 -10.41 36.10 33.94
CA LYS A 782 -9.10 36.15 34.62
C LYS A 782 -8.57 34.74 34.95
N ASP A 783 -9.49 33.78 35.18
CA ASP A 783 -9.14 32.43 35.58
C ASP A 783 -9.08 31.45 34.41
N PHE A 784 -9.87 31.67 33.35
CA PHE A 784 -10.01 30.79 32.21
C PHE A 784 -9.35 31.35 30.91
N GLY A 785 -8.73 32.53 30.99
CA GLY A 785 -8.05 33.17 29.86
C GLY A 785 -8.97 33.41 28.66
N ALA A 786 -8.53 33.06 27.48
CA ALA A 786 -9.27 33.18 26.21
C ALA A 786 -10.22 31.99 25.94
N ARG A 787 -10.36 31.02 26.86
CA ARG A 787 -11.22 29.83 26.64
C ARG A 787 -12.71 30.17 26.45
N PRO A 788 -13.32 31.16 27.18
CA PRO A 788 -14.67 31.58 26.95
C PRO A 788 -14.91 32.31 25.63
N LEU A 789 -13.82 32.80 24.95
CA LEU A 789 -13.93 33.58 23.73
C LEU A 789 -14.64 32.84 22.58
N LYS A 790 -14.36 31.58 22.40
CA LYS A 790 -15.04 30.77 21.36
C LYS A 790 -16.55 30.66 21.62
N ARG A 791 -16.95 30.53 22.89
CA ARG A 791 -18.36 30.50 23.25
C ARG A 791 -19.02 31.87 23.07
N ALA A 792 -18.28 32.96 23.37
CA ALA A 792 -18.78 34.30 23.14
C ALA A 792 -18.96 34.59 21.63
N ILE A 793 -18.00 34.21 20.80
CA ILE A 793 -18.12 34.31 19.33
C ILE A 793 -19.33 33.49 18.84
N GLN A 794 -19.45 32.24 19.28
CA GLN A 794 -20.58 31.39 18.91
C GLN A 794 -21.90 32.04 19.30
N LYS A 795 -22.08 32.40 20.59
CA LYS A 795 -23.33 32.90 21.13
C LYS A 795 -23.76 34.26 20.56
N TYR A 796 -22.81 35.20 20.40
CA TYR A 796 -23.14 36.57 20.02
C TYR A 796 -22.95 36.86 18.53
N ILE A 797 -22.20 36.04 17.81
CA ILE A 797 -21.92 36.28 16.39
C ILE A 797 -22.50 35.14 15.50
N GLU A 798 -22.11 33.88 15.74
CA GLU A 798 -22.52 32.76 14.87
C GLU A 798 -24.04 32.52 15.00
N ASP A 799 -24.60 32.53 16.21
CA ASP A 799 -26.05 32.34 16.42
C ASP A 799 -26.85 33.51 15.81
N LEU A 800 -26.39 34.77 15.93
CA LEU A 800 -27.03 35.94 15.34
C LEU A 800 -27.02 35.86 13.81
N LEU A 801 -25.87 35.52 13.22
CA LEU A 801 -25.75 35.38 11.76
C LEU A 801 -26.57 34.19 11.23
N ALA A 802 -26.63 33.08 11.99
CA ALA A 802 -27.48 31.95 11.65
C ALA A 802 -28.97 32.32 11.68
N GLU A 803 -29.42 33.09 12.70
CA GLU A 803 -30.80 33.57 12.78
C GLU A 803 -31.15 34.51 11.59
N MET A 804 -30.25 35.42 11.25
CA MET A 804 -30.43 36.33 10.09
C MET A 804 -30.49 35.55 8.77
N LEU A 805 -29.67 34.47 8.62
CA LEU A 805 -29.71 33.59 7.46
C LEU A 805 -31.03 32.81 7.34
N VAL A 806 -31.49 32.22 8.45
CA VAL A 806 -32.73 31.42 8.49
C VAL A 806 -33.96 32.32 8.22
N ASN A 807 -33.96 33.54 8.79
CA ASN A 807 -35.03 34.52 8.60
C ASN A 807 -34.99 35.22 7.22
N LYS A 808 -34.08 34.83 6.33
CA LYS A 808 -33.88 35.44 4.99
C LYS A 808 -33.62 36.95 5.03
N GLN A 809 -33.04 37.44 6.09
CA GLN A 809 -32.64 38.85 6.24
C GLN A 809 -31.28 39.14 5.55
N LEU A 810 -30.57 38.09 5.18
CA LEU A 810 -29.31 38.14 4.44
C LEU A 810 -29.52 37.72 2.99
N VAL A 811 -29.06 38.56 2.06
CA VAL A 811 -29.07 38.26 0.63
C VAL A 811 -27.62 38.02 0.17
N GLU A 812 -27.40 37.03 -0.71
CA GLU A 812 -26.07 36.72 -1.26
C GLU A 812 -25.42 37.99 -1.88
N GLY A 813 -24.18 38.27 -1.50
CA GLY A 813 -23.42 39.42 -1.97
C GLY A 813 -23.59 40.68 -1.15
N GLU A 814 -24.36 40.70 -0.05
CA GLU A 814 -24.47 41.82 0.86
C GLU A 814 -23.41 41.77 1.99
N THR A 815 -22.99 42.95 2.44
CA THR A 815 -22.08 43.09 3.60
C THR A 815 -22.92 43.32 4.86
N VAL A 816 -22.70 42.48 5.86
CA VAL A 816 -23.31 42.58 7.18
C VAL A 816 -22.38 43.36 8.10
N VAL A 817 -22.86 44.43 8.71
CA VAL A 817 -22.11 45.18 9.71
C VAL A 817 -22.68 44.84 11.08
N LEU A 818 -21.87 44.22 11.95
CA LEU A 818 -22.20 43.88 13.32
C LEU A 818 -21.88 45.10 14.23
N LYS A 819 -22.89 45.56 14.98
CA LYS A 819 -22.80 46.70 15.91
C LYS A 819 -23.29 46.26 17.28
N LEU A 820 -22.90 47.01 18.30
CA LEU A 820 -23.44 46.85 19.68
C LEU A 820 -24.90 47.36 19.70
N ASN A 821 -25.81 46.60 20.31
CA ASN A 821 -27.19 47.01 20.44
C ASN A 821 -27.33 48.20 21.45
N GLU A 822 -28.45 48.91 21.40
CA GLU A 822 -28.71 50.08 22.29
C GLU A 822 -28.68 49.68 23.76
N ALA A 823 -29.10 48.50 24.13
CA ALA A 823 -29.09 47.96 25.49
C ALA A 823 -27.68 47.57 25.99
N LYS A 824 -26.67 47.51 25.12
CA LYS A 824 -25.29 47.10 25.42
C LYS A 824 -25.13 45.65 25.96
N ASP A 825 -26.11 44.80 25.74
CA ASP A 825 -26.14 43.40 26.20
C ASP A 825 -25.97 42.36 25.07
N GLY A 826 -25.95 42.78 23.78
CA GLY A 826 -25.81 41.94 22.63
C GLY A 826 -25.32 42.67 21.36
N LEU A 827 -25.25 41.95 20.26
CA LEU A 827 -24.91 42.51 18.96
C LEU A 827 -26.14 42.52 18.04
N GLU A 828 -26.21 43.51 17.17
CA GLU A 828 -27.19 43.64 16.10
C GLU A 828 -26.48 43.67 14.74
N GLY A 829 -27.08 42.95 13.75
CA GLY A 829 -26.59 42.94 12.37
C GLY A 829 -27.40 43.90 11.50
N THR A 830 -26.72 44.83 10.84
CA THR A 830 -27.31 45.69 9.82
C THR A 830 -26.76 45.36 8.45
N THR A 831 -27.62 45.18 7.43
CA THR A 831 -27.20 44.91 6.05
C THR A 831 -26.93 46.22 5.28
N SER A 832 -25.81 46.30 4.60
CA SER A 832 -25.46 47.43 3.75
C SER A 832 -25.42 46.95 2.30
N LYS A 833 -26.19 47.55 1.43
CA LYS A 833 -26.16 47.30 0.00
C LYS A 833 -24.94 47.98 -0.62
N GLU A 834 -23.85 47.22 -0.85
CA GLU A 834 -22.84 47.69 -1.76
C GLU A 834 -23.39 47.69 -3.20
N LYS A 835 -23.41 48.86 -3.85
CA LYS A 835 -23.61 48.95 -5.29
C LYS A 835 -22.46 48.22 -5.97
N LEU A 836 -22.72 47.02 -6.52
CA LEU A 836 -21.81 46.36 -7.44
C LEU A 836 -21.49 47.34 -8.58
N LYS A 837 -20.30 47.97 -8.53
CA LYS A 837 -19.71 48.57 -9.71
C LYS A 837 -19.36 47.45 -10.68
N ALA A 838 -20.22 47.29 -11.69
CA ALA A 838 -19.90 46.47 -12.85
C ALA A 838 -18.53 46.87 -13.41
N LYS A 839 -17.65 45.92 -13.51
CA LYS A 839 -16.50 45.94 -14.43
C LYS A 839 -16.61 44.77 -15.35
#